data_140982908d156c2fff8482a7f281b5a5
#
_entry.id   140982908d156c2fff8482a7f281b5a5
#
_cell.length_a   1.000
_cell.length_b   1.000
_cell.length_c   1.000
_cell.angle_alpha   90.00
_cell.angle_beta   90.00
_cell.angle_gamma   90.00
#
_symmetry.space_group_name_H-M   'P 1'
#
loop_
_entity.id
_entity.type
_entity.pdbx_description
1 polymer ?
#
loop_
_entity_poly.entity_id
_entity_poly.type
_entity_poly.pdbx_seq_one_letter_code
_entity_poly.pdbx_strand_id
1 'polypeptide(L)'
;TWKLRVVDATGKPVTAELLAMMYDASLDKIVPNHFYFRPIYLNPGTPYAWICPFRYNFNNRIILSDHIFRRPSYPVTPLSFSELQTYVSSHSHYRFSTKALGNTYMTGSAKLAASDFAEAASDEAGSSGMPTPEINYRENFQETAFFYPQLQTDPEGYVDISFTIPDATTQWKFTALATTPALRTGQLSETIVTSKPLMVRPNLPRFLRTGDQTELQVTVSNLSDTIQQGKVNFEFFDPANQKVFMQQNQTFRTHPQGSQTLTFQFTVPADIDLLGFRVSAQSGHFSDGEQHLLPVLPTETLITQTLPIYTNQTGKHTFTLKQPNTTITPYRLTFELTENPIWYAVLAIPSIQQPQNENITDLSGAYYVNSITQRIIHANPHIAGVIRSWHLSADDPTLLSKLEQNQELKSILLEASPWVMQAQSETECIQSLVQLFDQNRLDYQQKSILQKLAALQNPTGGWSWFKGMYPSRFMTANVLAIMARANLTGQRAFNEQEKEMQIKALRYLDNEIRKDFETTPQRIGYEQILYLYVRSLYRDIPLGDALKAHKYFIALAQKQWSDFTLYEKALTAVTLNRYGFKQEAQNILKSLRQYAVTNNEQGMYWPNNRRQIYRNSAIQTHVALMEAFYELEGNTPETELMKQWLLRQKQTQNWGNVPSTVDAIYALLLTGKDQLNQSEKITVELGKQTLPVSTTANPLGYLKYTYTASEIQPDMLNADITQTTDSPSWGGLYLQYFEKFDQVQQQKGILSVTKKLFIEKIGSDGKQELLPLGKEKLKTGDKVITRLTLSLKQDMDFLYLKDFRAACFEPIGQLSGNQWKFGTVYYEESKDAVTNFFFNSLAKGTYVLEYPVWVNQAGTYQDGIATFQSMYAPEYTAYSEAGKITVTK
;
A
#
# COMPACT_ATOMS: atom_id res chain seq x y z
N THR A 1 39.55 -19.61 10.41
CA THR A 1 39.46 -20.09 9.01
C THR A 1 39.07 -21.56 9.00
N TRP A 2 38.07 -21.91 8.18
CA TRP A 2 37.68 -23.30 7.93
C TRP A 2 38.09 -23.72 6.54
N LYS A 3 38.46 -25.00 6.40
CA LYS A 3 38.79 -25.59 5.11
C LYS A 3 37.72 -26.62 4.76
N LEU A 4 36.92 -26.35 3.70
CA LEU A 4 35.93 -27.26 3.18
C LEU A 4 36.49 -28.03 1.99
N ARG A 5 36.08 -29.28 1.80
CA ARG A 5 36.43 -30.09 0.64
C ARG A 5 35.18 -30.62 -0.04
N VAL A 6 35.07 -30.36 -1.33
CA VAL A 6 33.99 -30.91 -2.17
C VAL A 6 34.53 -32.11 -2.92
N VAL A 7 33.86 -33.26 -2.75
CA VAL A 7 34.19 -34.52 -3.40
C VAL A 7 32.93 -35.14 -4.06
N ASP A 8 33.15 -35.95 -5.06
CA ASP A 8 32.06 -36.73 -5.68
C ASP A 8 31.72 -37.98 -4.83
N ALA A 9 30.74 -38.75 -5.26
CA ALA A 9 30.28 -39.96 -4.56
C ALA A 9 31.38 -41.06 -4.45
N THR A 10 32.47 -40.93 -5.21
CA THR A 10 33.63 -41.83 -5.15
C THR A 10 34.80 -41.30 -4.31
N GLY A 11 34.65 -40.12 -3.71
CA GLY A 11 35.65 -39.45 -2.90
C GLY A 11 36.70 -38.67 -3.69
N LYS A 12 36.55 -38.51 -4.99
CA LYS A 12 37.44 -37.70 -5.83
C LYS A 12 37.13 -36.22 -5.72
N PRO A 13 38.14 -35.34 -5.66
CA PRO A 13 37.92 -33.90 -5.63
C PRO A 13 37.17 -33.39 -6.88
N VAL A 14 36.32 -32.40 -6.68
CA VAL A 14 35.51 -31.82 -7.74
C VAL A 14 35.55 -30.30 -7.66
N THR A 15 35.81 -29.67 -8.79
CA THR A 15 35.64 -28.21 -8.91
C THR A 15 34.14 -27.85 -8.89
N ALA A 16 33.76 -27.00 -7.95
CA ALA A 16 32.38 -26.61 -7.73
C ALA A 16 32.30 -25.14 -7.31
N GLU A 17 31.19 -24.52 -7.60
CA GLU A 17 30.72 -23.29 -6.96
C GLU A 17 30.02 -23.64 -5.65
N LEU A 18 30.31 -22.88 -4.59
CA LEU A 18 29.80 -23.13 -3.25
C LEU A 18 29.12 -21.87 -2.69
N LEU A 19 27.88 -22.02 -2.22
CA LEU A 19 27.26 -21.10 -1.32
C LEU A 19 27.45 -21.63 0.10
N ALA A 20 27.99 -20.80 1.00
CA ALA A 20 28.17 -21.13 2.41
C ALA A 20 27.63 -20.00 3.30
N MET A 21 26.94 -20.40 4.37
CA MET A 21 26.43 -19.45 5.37
C MET A 21 26.45 -20.05 6.76
N MET A 22 26.56 -19.19 7.77
CA MET A 22 26.42 -19.56 9.17
C MET A 22 25.58 -18.54 9.91
N TYR A 23 24.55 -19.02 10.60
CA TYR A 23 23.61 -18.19 11.33
C TYR A 23 23.16 -18.83 12.64
N ASP A 24 22.55 -18.03 13.54
CA ASP A 24 21.98 -18.50 14.79
C ASP A 24 20.83 -19.48 14.52
N ALA A 25 20.96 -20.71 15.03
CA ALA A 25 20.00 -21.79 14.81
C ALA A 25 18.58 -21.46 15.38
N SER A 26 18.47 -20.48 16.25
CA SER A 26 17.17 -20.03 16.77
C SER A 26 16.28 -19.43 15.67
N LEU A 27 16.87 -18.88 14.59
CA LEU A 27 16.12 -18.36 13.45
C LEU A 27 15.29 -19.44 12.73
N ASP A 28 15.73 -20.70 12.77
CA ASP A 28 14.95 -21.80 12.20
C ASP A 28 13.61 -22.05 12.92
N LYS A 29 13.44 -21.55 14.15
CA LYS A 29 12.16 -21.58 14.86
C LYS A 29 11.16 -20.59 14.28
N ILE A 30 11.64 -19.52 13.68
CA ILE A 30 10.81 -18.51 12.99
C ILE A 30 10.49 -19.02 11.59
N VAL A 31 11.53 -19.33 10.79
CA VAL A 31 11.40 -19.92 9.45
C VAL A 31 12.53 -20.92 9.22
N PRO A 32 12.24 -22.23 9.10
CA PRO A 32 13.24 -23.21 8.75
C PRO A 32 13.90 -22.91 7.40
N ASN A 33 15.21 -22.82 7.38
CA ASN A 33 15.97 -22.59 6.16
C ASN A 33 16.45 -23.90 5.54
N HIS A 34 16.03 -24.13 4.28
CA HIS A 34 16.44 -25.30 3.50
C HIS A 34 16.77 -24.92 2.07
N PHE A 35 17.88 -25.41 1.55
CA PHE A 35 18.19 -25.23 0.13
C PHE A 35 17.32 -26.14 -0.72
N TYR A 36 16.51 -25.52 -1.58
CA TYR A 36 15.75 -26.20 -2.63
C TYR A 36 16.37 -25.88 -3.98
N PHE A 37 17.44 -26.58 -4.33
CA PHE A 37 18.07 -26.40 -5.62
C PHE A 37 17.76 -27.60 -6.53
N ARG A 38 16.95 -27.40 -7.56
CA ARG A 38 16.70 -28.38 -8.63
C ARG A 38 17.13 -27.77 -9.95
N PRO A 39 18.37 -27.98 -10.38
CA PRO A 39 18.92 -27.32 -11.59
C PRO A 39 18.26 -27.81 -12.88
N ILE A 40 17.64 -28.98 -12.88
CA ILE A 40 16.97 -29.53 -14.05
C ILE A 40 15.49 -29.74 -13.71
N TYR A 41 14.65 -28.93 -14.31
CA TYR A 41 13.21 -29.18 -14.36
C TYR A 41 12.93 -30.07 -15.58
N LEU A 42 12.74 -31.35 -15.34
CA LEU A 42 12.06 -32.18 -16.31
C LEU A 42 10.64 -31.66 -16.39
N ASN A 43 10.37 -30.86 -17.41
CA ASN A 43 9.01 -30.50 -17.76
C ASN A 43 8.43 -31.73 -18.49
N PRO A 44 7.73 -32.63 -17.83
CA PRO A 44 6.95 -33.63 -18.56
C PRO A 44 5.96 -32.78 -19.33
N GLY A 45 6.09 -32.78 -20.67
CA GLY A 45 5.35 -31.92 -21.56
C GLY A 45 3.91 -31.77 -21.07
N THR A 46 3.59 -30.59 -20.57
CA THR A 46 2.23 -30.27 -20.21
C THR A 46 1.45 -30.34 -21.50
N PRO A 47 0.51 -31.26 -21.66
CA PRO A 47 -0.40 -31.17 -22.77
C PRO A 47 -1.04 -29.79 -22.65
N TYR A 48 -0.91 -28.97 -23.69
CA TYR A 48 -1.63 -27.70 -23.79
C TYR A 48 -3.12 -28.02 -23.76
N ALA A 49 -3.72 -28.00 -22.60
CA ALA A 49 -5.15 -28.05 -22.48
C ALA A 49 -5.68 -26.66 -22.87
N TRP A 50 -6.07 -26.51 -24.10
CA TRP A 50 -6.93 -25.41 -24.51
C TRP A 50 -8.26 -25.61 -23.79
N ILE A 51 -8.49 -24.91 -22.70
CA ILE A 51 -9.81 -24.84 -22.11
C ILE A 51 -10.62 -23.90 -22.98
N CYS A 52 -11.28 -24.47 -23.98
CA CYS A 52 -12.30 -23.76 -24.74
C CYS A 52 -13.48 -23.50 -23.81
N PRO A 53 -13.99 -22.27 -23.63
CA PRO A 53 -15.09 -21.98 -22.71
C PRO A 53 -16.47 -22.39 -23.27
N PHE A 54 -16.53 -23.36 -24.14
CA PHE A 54 -17.80 -23.93 -24.58
C PHE A 54 -18.28 -24.94 -23.55
N ARG A 55 -19.39 -24.62 -22.88
CA ARG A 55 -20.14 -25.53 -22.05
C ARG A 55 -20.62 -26.73 -22.87
N TYR A 56 -19.85 -27.79 -22.87
CA TYR A 56 -20.37 -29.12 -23.10
C TYR A 56 -20.35 -29.86 -21.76
N ASN A 57 -21.51 -30.21 -21.26
CA ASN A 57 -21.68 -31.13 -20.15
C ASN A 57 -21.17 -32.52 -20.55
N PHE A 58 -19.89 -32.78 -20.34
CA PHE A 58 -19.39 -34.12 -20.28
C PHE A 58 -19.22 -34.53 -18.82
N ASN A 59 -20.13 -35.37 -18.34
CA ASN A 59 -20.02 -36.07 -17.05
C ASN A 59 -18.91 -37.15 -17.10
N ASN A 60 -17.69 -36.80 -17.45
CA ASN A 60 -16.55 -37.69 -17.27
C ASN A 60 -15.59 -37.02 -16.28
N ARG A 61 -15.64 -37.48 -15.04
CA ARG A 61 -14.60 -37.19 -14.05
C ARG A 61 -13.30 -37.85 -14.52
N ILE A 62 -12.39 -37.04 -15.08
CA ILE A 62 -10.98 -37.41 -15.11
C ILE A 62 -10.42 -37.13 -13.72
N ILE A 63 -10.22 -38.19 -12.95
CA ILE A 63 -9.48 -38.12 -11.67
C ILE A 63 -8.00 -38.02 -12.07
N LEU A 64 -7.48 -36.81 -12.12
CA LEU A 64 -6.03 -36.58 -12.11
C LEU A 64 -5.52 -36.88 -10.71
N SER A 65 -4.67 -37.90 -10.61
CA SER A 65 -3.98 -38.27 -9.35
C SER A 65 -3.21 -37.07 -8.78
N ASP A 66 -3.13 -37.00 -7.45
CA ASP A 66 -2.61 -35.95 -6.59
C ASP A 66 -1.11 -35.58 -6.80
N HIS A 67 -0.67 -35.33 -8.00
CA HIS A 67 0.60 -34.68 -8.21
C HIS A 67 0.38 -33.17 -8.36
N ILE A 68 0.50 -32.50 -7.23
CA ILE A 68 0.51 -31.03 -7.16
C ILE A 68 1.75 -30.56 -7.93
N PHE A 69 1.57 -30.13 -9.18
CA PHE A 69 2.59 -29.40 -9.93
C PHE A 69 2.70 -28.00 -9.32
N ARG A 70 3.71 -27.81 -8.45
CA ARG A 70 4.12 -26.44 -8.06
C ARG A 70 4.69 -25.76 -9.31
N ARG A 71 3.96 -24.83 -9.86
CA ARG A 71 4.48 -23.92 -10.88
C ARG A 71 5.62 -23.11 -10.25
N PRO A 72 6.82 -23.05 -10.86
CA PRO A 72 7.80 -22.06 -10.43
C PRO A 72 7.18 -20.68 -10.61
N SER A 73 7.08 -19.90 -9.53
CA SER A 73 6.71 -18.50 -9.63
C SER A 73 7.96 -17.75 -10.11
N TYR A 74 8.06 -17.57 -11.42
CA TYR A 74 8.95 -16.52 -11.91
C TYR A 74 8.33 -15.19 -11.48
N PRO A 75 9.14 -14.17 -11.14
CA PRO A 75 8.65 -12.80 -11.04
C PRO A 75 8.39 -12.28 -12.46
N VAL A 76 7.40 -12.86 -13.12
CA VAL A 76 6.79 -12.24 -14.25
C VAL A 76 5.89 -11.19 -13.65
N THR A 77 6.20 -9.92 -13.86
CA THR A 77 5.23 -8.85 -13.64
C THR A 77 3.95 -9.31 -14.34
N PRO A 78 2.88 -9.67 -13.62
CA PRO A 78 1.69 -10.15 -14.28
C PRO A 78 1.23 -9.02 -15.18
N LEU A 79 1.06 -9.30 -16.46
CA LEU A 79 0.39 -8.39 -17.37
C LEU A 79 -0.99 -8.14 -16.75
N SER A 80 -1.14 -7.01 -16.06
CA SER A 80 -2.38 -6.66 -15.38
C SER A 80 -3.33 -6.07 -16.42
N PHE A 81 -4.04 -6.94 -17.11
CA PHE A 81 -5.21 -6.53 -17.86
C PHE A 81 -6.37 -6.46 -16.89
N SER A 82 -6.79 -5.26 -16.53
CA SER A 82 -7.86 -5.04 -15.55
C SER A 82 -9.15 -5.80 -15.91
N GLU A 83 -9.38 -5.99 -17.18
CA GLU A 83 -10.55 -6.71 -17.70
C GLU A 83 -10.34 -8.23 -17.77
N LEU A 84 -9.11 -8.69 -17.99
CA LEU A 84 -8.76 -10.11 -17.92
C LEU A 84 -8.73 -10.61 -16.46
N GLN A 85 -8.31 -9.77 -15.52
CA GLN A 85 -8.38 -10.09 -14.08
C GLN A 85 -9.81 -10.29 -13.61
N THR A 86 -10.76 -9.48 -14.07
CA THR A 86 -12.19 -9.68 -13.78
C THR A 86 -12.72 -10.97 -14.39
N TYR A 87 -12.25 -11.38 -15.55
CA TYR A 87 -12.71 -12.61 -16.19
C TYR A 87 -12.13 -13.88 -15.51
N VAL A 88 -10.88 -13.85 -15.10
CA VAL A 88 -10.22 -14.99 -14.42
C VAL A 88 -10.70 -15.13 -12.98
N SER A 89 -10.97 -14.03 -12.26
CA SER A 89 -11.46 -14.08 -10.88
C SER A 89 -12.89 -14.60 -10.75
N SER A 90 -13.70 -14.53 -11.82
CA SER A 90 -15.10 -14.98 -11.78
C SER A 90 -15.30 -16.49 -11.91
N HIS A 91 -14.26 -17.25 -12.24
CA HIS A 91 -14.37 -18.70 -12.48
C HIS A 91 -13.59 -19.58 -11.51
N SER A 92 -12.88 -19.01 -10.54
CA SER A 92 -12.14 -19.78 -9.54
C SER A 92 -12.85 -19.90 -8.19
N HIS A 93 -14.01 -20.52 -8.16
CA HIS A 93 -14.54 -21.15 -6.94
C HIS A 93 -13.85 -22.49 -6.68
N TYR A 94 -12.51 -22.52 -6.72
CA TYR A 94 -11.77 -23.62 -6.15
C TYR A 94 -11.27 -23.21 -4.77
N ARG A 95 -11.81 -23.86 -3.74
CA ARG A 95 -11.26 -23.84 -2.39
C ARG A 95 -9.84 -24.38 -2.44
N PHE A 96 -8.85 -23.48 -2.51
CA PHE A 96 -7.48 -23.86 -2.19
C PHE A 96 -7.32 -23.89 -0.68
N SER A 97 -7.03 -25.08 -0.17
CA SER A 97 -6.52 -25.25 1.19
C SER A 97 -5.22 -24.48 1.34
N THR A 98 -5.24 -23.43 2.17
CA THR A 98 -4.15 -22.45 2.37
C THR A 98 -3.01 -22.97 3.25
N LYS A 99 -2.56 -24.21 3.05
CA LYS A 99 -1.37 -24.71 3.77
C LYS A 99 -0.06 -24.61 3.00
N ALA A 100 0.00 -23.97 1.84
CA ALA A 100 1.22 -23.91 1.03
C ALA A 100 1.35 -22.62 0.21
N LEU A 101 1.42 -21.48 0.87
CA LEU A 101 1.97 -20.25 0.27
C LEU A 101 2.95 -19.63 1.27
N GLY A 102 4.09 -20.29 1.39
CA GLY A 102 5.28 -19.74 2.00
C GLY A 102 6.18 -19.14 0.93
N ASN A 103 6.57 -17.93 1.18
CA ASN A 103 7.81 -17.28 0.76
C ASN A 103 8.01 -16.89 -0.70
N THR A 104 7.67 -15.65 -0.99
CA THR A 104 8.37 -14.88 -2.01
C THR A 104 9.43 -14.02 -1.32
N TYR A 105 10.69 -14.36 -1.47
CA TYR A 105 11.80 -13.54 -0.97
C TYR A 105 12.02 -12.36 -1.89
N MET A 106 11.97 -11.16 -1.34
CA MET A 106 12.53 -9.96 -1.96
C MET A 106 13.92 -9.74 -1.37
N THR A 107 14.95 -9.93 -2.18
CA THR A 107 16.32 -9.56 -1.82
C THR A 107 16.52 -8.08 -2.07
N GLY A 108 16.42 -7.28 -1.02
CA GLY A 108 16.88 -5.91 -1.02
C GLY A 108 18.34 -5.87 -0.51
N SER A 109 19.29 -5.61 -1.40
CA SER A 109 20.68 -5.41 -1.01
C SER A 109 20.87 -3.98 -0.49
N ALA A 110 20.92 -3.83 0.84
CA ALA A 110 21.43 -2.62 1.46
C ALA A 110 22.96 -2.72 1.54
N LYS A 111 23.64 -1.86 0.78
CA LYS A 111 25.08 -1.62 0.96
C LYS A 111 25.27 -0.78 2.23
N LEU A 112 25.73 -1.42 3.29
CA LEU A 112 26.35 -0.72 4.42
C LEU A 112 27.84 -0.57 4.14
N ALA A 113 28.30 0.66 4.14
CA ALA A 113 29.70 0.99 4.01
C ALA A 113 30.44 0.56 5.29
N ALA A 114 31.46 -0.28 5.12
CA ALA A 114 32.40 -0.58 6.16
C ALA A 114 33.34 0.62 6.32
N SER A 115 33.43 1.16 7.52
CA SER A 115 34.49 2.09 7.90
C SER A 115 35.62 1.30 8.56
N ASP A 116 36.77 1.38 7.95
CA ASP A 116 38.04 0.86 8.46
C ASP A 116 38.41 1.53 9.79
N PHE A 117 38.60 0.72 10.81
CA PHE A 117 39.43 1.11 11.95
C PHE A 117 40.64 0.17 12.05
N ALA A 118 41.79 0.79 11.92
CA ALA A 118 43.10 0.14 11.96
C ALA A 118 43.48 -0.28 13.38
N GLU A 119 44.07 -1.45 13.47
CA GLU A 119 44.79 -1.96 14.62
C GLU A 119 45.94 -1.02 15.04
N ALA A 120 46.07 -0.83 16.33
CA ALA A 120 47.34 -0.43 16.93
C ALA A 120 47.67 -1.40 18.07
N ALA A 121 48.56 -2.30 17.80
CA ALA A 121 49.23 -3.10 18.82
C ALA A 121 50.29 -2.26 19.51
N SER A 122 50.30 -2.26 20.83
CA SER A 122 51.50 -1.89 21.62
C SER A 122 51.67 -2.90 22.76
N ASP A 123 52.71 -3.70 22.63
CA ASP A 123 53.35 -4.46 23.71
C ASP A 123 53.96 -3.50 24.75
N GLU A 124 53.58 -3.68 26.01
CA GLU A 124 54.53 -3.39 27.12
C GLU A 124 54.26 -4.36 28.27
N ALA A 125 55.36 -5.05 28.62
CA ALA A 125 55.40 -6.01 29.71
C ALA A 125 55.69 -5.30 31.03
N GLY A 126 55.07 -5.79 32.10
CA GLY A 126 55.67 -5.82 33.44
C GLY A 126 54.93 -5.14 34.55
N SER A 127 54.20 -5.93 35.33
CA SER A 127 54.18 -5.84 36.82
C SER A 127 53.27 -6.93 37.41
N SER A 128 53.82 -7.75 38.29
CA SER A 128 53.18 -8.83 39.01
C SER A 128 52.27 -8.31 40.10
N GLY A 129 50.99 -8.28 39.80
CA GLY A 129 49.86 -8.29 40.71
C GLY A 129 48.84 -9.28 40.13
N MET A 130 48.21 -10.20 40.93
CA MET A 130 47.21 -11.08 40.38
C MET A 130 46.12 -10.22 39.68
N PRO A 131 45.96 -10.34 38.39
CA PRO A 131 45.03 -9.50 37.68
C PRO A 131 43.64 -9.95 38.04
N THR A 132 42.82 -9.03 38.53
CA THR A 132 41.36 -9.14 38.48
C THR A 132 41.06 -9.32 37.01
N PRO A 133 40.30 -10.38 36.59
CA PRO A 133 40.01 -10.58 35.19
C PRO A 133 39.30 -9.35 34.63
N GLU A 134 39.90 -8.75 33.61
CA GLU A 134 39.34 -7.63 32.90
C GLU A 134 38.01 -8.08 32.24
N ILE A 135 36.94 -7.33 32.46
CA ILE A 135 35.62 -7.67 31.92
C ILE A 135 35.60 -7.23 30.46
N ASN A 136 35.67 -8.17 29.57
CA ASN A 136 35.44 -7.92 28.16
C ASN A 136 33.93 -8.04 27.87
N TYR A 137 33.29 -6.93 27.54
CA TYR A 137 31.86 -6.91 27.22
C TYR A 137 31.63 -7.41 25.80
N ARG A 138 30.72 -8.35 25.65
CA ARG A 138 30.20 -8.82 24.36
C ARG A 138 29.24 -7.78 23.81
N GLU A 139 29.43 -7.36 22.55
CA GLU A 139 28.69 -6.27 21.91
C GLU A 139 28.12 -6.66 20.55
N ASN A 140 28.77 -7.59 19.86
CA ASN A 140 28.36 -8.04 18.54
C ASN A 140 27.41 -9.23 18.64
N PHE A 141 26.10 -9.00 18.59
CA PHE A 141 25.07 -10.04 18.64
C PHE A 141 24.40 -10.27 17.29
N GLN A 142 25.11 -10.07 16.19
CA GLN A 142 24.58 -10.37 14.86
C GLN A 142 24.20 -11.85 14.76
N GLU A 143 23.00 -12.13 14.22
CA GLU A 143 22.49 -13.49 14.06
C GLU A 143 23.10 -14.21 12.85
N THR A 144 23.84 -13.52 11.99
CA THR A 144 24.54 -14.09 10.83
C THR A 144 26.04 -13.89 11.00
N ALA A 145 26.79 -14.98 11.11
CA ALA A 145 28.24 -14.93 11.18
C ALA A 145 28.86 -14.61 9.81
N PHE A 146 28.33 -15.24 8.76
CA PHE A 146 28.72 -14.93 7.38
C PHE A 146 27.69 -15.46 6.38
N PHE A 147 27.71 -14.88 5.18
CA PHE A 147 26.98 -15.33 3.99
C PHE A 147 27.86 -15.13 2.76
N TYR A 148 28.38 -16.22 2.21
CA TYR A 148 29.24 -16.25 1.02
C TYR A 148 28.55 -17.00 -0.11
N PRO A 149 27.88 -16.30 -1.04
CA PRO A 149 27.06 -16.95 -2.06
C PRO A 149 27.84 -17.48 -3.27
N GLN A 150 29.12 -17.09 -3.42
CA GLN A 150 29.90 -17.33 -4.64
C GLN A 150 31.35 -17.72 -4.34
N LEU A 151 31.54 -18.79 -3.61
CA LEU A 151 32.87 -19.38 -3.38
C LEU A 151 33.17 -20.38 -4.50
N GLN A 152 34.47 -20.53 -4.84
CA GLN A 152 34.92 -21.52 -5.82
C GLN A 152 35.94 -22.42 -5.18
N THR A 153 35.83 -23.74 -5.42
CA THR A 153 36.87 -24.68 -4.99
C THR A 153 38.10 -24.64 -5.92
N ASP A 154 39.27 -24.90 -5.36
CA ASP A 154 40.44 -25.17 -6.14
C ASP A 154 40.34 -26.51 -6.93
N PRO A 155 41.33 -26.88 -7.78
CA PRO A 155 41.33 -28.15 -8.50
C PRO A 155 41.34 -29.39 -7.60
N GLU A 156 41.89 -29.29 -6.38
CA GLU A 156 41.93 -30.30 -5.34
C GLU A 156 40.62 -30.39 -4.54
N GLY A 157 39.60 -29.53 -4.90
CA GLY A 157 38.28 -29.50 -4.33
C GLY A 157 38.19 -28.74 -3.00
N TYR A 158 39.20 -27.94 -2.62
CA TYR A 158 39.18 -27.19 -1.38
C TYR A 158 38.73 -25.74 -1.57
N VAL A 159 38.12 -25.20 -0.51
CA VAL A 159 37.87 -23.78 -0.34
C VAL A 159 38.11 -23.39 1.12
N ASP A 160 38.81 -22.28 1.31
CA ASP A 160 39.05 -21.71 2.63
C ASP A 160 38.06 -20.60 2.92
N ILE A 161 37.39 -20.65 4.08
CA ILE A 161 36.43 -19.67 4.55
C ILE A 161 36.97 -19.02 5.81
N SER A 162 37.24 -17.72 5.76
CA SER A 162 37.64 -16.91 6.91
C SER A 162 36.52 -16.02 7.38
N PHE A 163 36.25 -16.03 8.67
CA PHE A 163 35.17 -15.23 9.29
C PHE A 163 35.45 -15.06 10.78
N THR A 164 34.76 -14.07 11.39
CA THR A 164 34.73 -13.88 12.83
C THR A 164 33.36 -14.29 13.35
N ILE A 165 33.33 -15.14 14.37
CA ILE A 165 32.06 -15.52 15.01
C ILE A 165 31.59 -14.35 15.87
N PRO A 166 30.33 -13.92 15.76
CA PRO A 166 29.74 -12.92 16.66
C PRO A 166 29.78 -13.36 18.12
N ASP A 167 29.66 -12.42 19.05
CA ASP A 167 29.82 -12.64 20.49
C ASP A 167 28.65 -13.41 21.15
N ALA A 168 27.62 -13.78 20.38
CA ALA A 168 26.48 -14.52 20.89
C ALA A 168 26.89 -15.90 21.37
N THR A 169 26.48 -16.24 22.60
CA THR A 169 26.62 -17.61 23.16
C THR A 169 25.40 -18.43 22.80
N THR A 170 25.45 -19.04 21.62
CA THR A 170 24.29 -19.72 21.00
C THR A 170 24.73 -20.96 20.22
N GLN A 171 23.78 -21.66 19.64
CA GLN A 171 24.01 -22.71 18.65
C GLN A 171 23.99 -22.10 17.26
N TRP A 172 25.12 -22.17 16.57
CA TRP A 172 25.26 -21.73 15.19
C TRP A 172 24.96 -22.85 14.23
N LYS A 173 24.21 -22.58 13.17
CA LYS A 173 23.97 -23.53 12.08
C LYS A 173 24.77 -23.10 10.86
N PHE A 174 25.70 -23.95 10.49
CA PHE A 174 26.44 -23.84 9.22
C PHE A 174 25.69 -24.60 8.14
N THR A 175 25.53 -24.02 6.98
CA THR A 175 24.89 -24.65 5.83
C THR A 175 25.65 -24.30 4.56
N ALA A 176 25.95 -25.32 3.73
CA ALA A 176 26.61 -25.13 2.46
C ALA A 176 25.91 -25.90 1.34
N LEU A 177 25.88 -25.30 0.14
CA LEU A 177 25.39 -25.89 -1.10
C LEU A 177 26.47 -25.80 -2.17
N ALA A 178 26.95 -26.94 -2.65
CA ALA A 178 27.91 -27.00 -3.74
C ALA A 178 27.22 -27.38 -5.06
N THR A 179 27.63 -26.74 -6.16
CA THR A 179 27.10 -27.02 -7.50
C THR A 179 28.26 -27.12 -8.49
N THR A 180 28.30 -28.19 -9.25
CA THR A 180 29.31 -28.39 -10.31
C THR A 180 28.82 -27.86 -11.66
N PRO A 181 29.69 -27.58 -12.66
CA PRO A 181 29.28 -27.23 -14.01
C PRO A 181 28.36 -28.25 -14.67
N ALA A 182 28.44 -29.52 -14.27
CA ALA A 182 27.54 -30.59 -14.72
C ALA A 182 26.21 -30.65 -13.94
N LEU A 183 25.88 -29.58 -13.16
CA LEU A 183 24.67 -29.44 -12.36
C LEU A 183 24.48 -30.54 -11.31
N ARG A 184 25.56 -31.18 -10.87
CA ARG A 184 25.54 -32.05 -9.69
C ARG A 184 25.59 -31.17 -8.44
N THR A 185 24.82 -31.51 -7.42
CA THR A 185 24.70 -30.75 -6.19
C THR A 185 25.05 -31.59 -4.97
N GLY A 186 25.63 -30.95 -3.98
CA GLY A 186 25.87 -31.50 -2.64
C GLY A 186 25.48 -30.49 -1.58
N GLN A 187 25.00 -30.96 -0.44
CA GLN A 187 24.61 -30.09 0.68
C GLN A 187 25.26 -30.59 1.97
N LEU A 188 25.66 -29.63 2.81
CA LEU A 188 26.18 -29.91 4.17
C LEU A 188 25.42 -29.01 5.15
N SER A 189 25.04 -29.55 6.29
CA SER A 189 24.47 -28.79 7.40
C SER A 189 25.05 -29.34 8.71
N GLU A 190 25.70 -28.44 9.47
CA GLU A 190 26.34 -28.76 10.75
C GLU A 190 25.96 -27.69 11.79
N THR A 191 26.09 -28.07 13.07
CA THR A 191 25.80 -27.17 14.18
C THR A 191 27.00 -27.05 15.12
N ILE A 192 27.25 -25.84 15.61
CA ILE A 192 28.36 -25.52 16.50
C ILE A 192 27.80 -24.69 17.66
N VAL A 193 28.29 -24.95 18.87
CA VAL A 193 27.88 -24.21 20.06
C VAL A 193 29.01 -23.33 20.55
N THR A 194 28.71 -22.05 20.76
CA THR A 194 29.59 -21.12 21.46
C THR A 194 29.11 -20.93 22.91
N SER A 195 30.01 -21.16 23.89
CA SER A 195 29.68 -21.04 25.33
C SER A 195 30.92 -20.61 26.12
N LYS A 196 30.66 -20.03 27.29
CA LYS A 196 31.67 -19.72 28.31
C LYS A 196 31.42 -20.51 29.60
N PRO A 197 32.40 -20.79 30.45
CA PRO A 197 32.16 -21.47 31.73
C PRO A 197 31.21 -20.70 32.67
N LEU A 198 31.26 -19.38 32.67
CA LEU A 198 30.35 -18.50 33.32
C LEU A 198 29.72 -17.59 32.27
N MET A 199 28.40 -17.53 32.19
CA MET A 199 27.66 -16.69 31.24
C MET A 199 26.65 -15.83 31.98
N VAL A 200 26.53 -14.58 31.54
CA VAL A 200 25.47 -13.67 31.97
C VAL A 200 24.57 -13.35 30.76
N ARG A 201 23.28 -13.47 30.92
CA ARG A 201 22.28 -13.20 29.87
C ARG A 201 21.15 -12.35 30.43
N PRO A 202 21.00 -11.12 29.98
CA PRO A 202 19.86 -10.29 30.31
C PRO A 202 18.65 -10.67 29.40
N ASN A 203 17.45 -10.60 29.96
CA ASN A 203 16.20 -10.68 29.21
C ASN A 203 15.76 -9.25 28.93
N LEU A 204 16.08 -8.71 27.76
CA LEU A 204 15.81 -7.32 27.37
C LEU A 204 14.54 -7.21 26.55
N PRO A 205 13.72 -6.15 26.77
CA PRO A 205 12.67 -5.79 25.83
C PRO A 205 13.28 -5.23 24.54
N ARG A 206 12.54 -5.21 23.44
CA ARG A 206 13.01 -4.65 22.17
C ARG A 206 13.17 -3.14 22.21
N PHE A 207 12.36 -2.47 23.02
CA PHE A 207 12.37 -1.02 23.26
C PHE A 207 11.81 -0.74 24.66
N LEU A 208 11.94 0.49 25.08
CA LEU A 208 11.29 1.03 26.29
C LEU A 208 10.58 2.34 25.95
N ARG A 209 9.69 2.79 26.83
CA ARG A 209 9.10 4.12 26.72
C ARG A 209 9.49 4.97 27.93
N THR A 210 9.57 6.26 27.69
CA THR A 210 9.83 7.22 28.75
C THR A 210 8.83 7.04 29.89
N GLY A 211 9.36 6.90 31.13
CA GLY A 211 8.56 6.71 32.34
C GLY A 211 8.06 5.29 32.58
N ASP A 212 8.39 4.31 31.72
CA ASP A 212 8.11 2.91 32.02
C ASP A 212 8.87 2.46 33.27
N GLN A 213 8.20 1.70 34.14
CA GLN A 213 8.80 1.04 35.31
C GLN A 213 8.97 -0.43 34.98
N THR A 214 10.19 -0.90 34.87
CA THR A 214 10.47 -2.25 34.42
C THR A 214 11.31 -3.03 35.43
N GLU A 215 11.11 -4.35 35.45
CA GLU A 215 11.92 -5.32 36.15
C GLU A 215 12.69 -6.18 35.18
N LEU A 216 13.95 -5.88 34.95
CA LEU A 216 14.79 -6.68 34.07
C LEU A 216 15.32 -7.93 34.81
N GLN A 217 15.22 -9.06 34.15
CA GLN A 217 15.75 -10.33 34.62
C GLN A 217 17.12 -10.58 33.97
N VAL A 218 18.10 -10.95 34.77
CA VAL A 218 19.44 -11.32 34.36
C VAL A 218 19.72 -12.72 34.85
N THR A 219 19.98 -13.64 33.94
CA THR A 219 20.30 -15.01 34.29
C THR A 219 21.81 -15.22 34.24
N VAL A 220 22.38 -15.69 35.33
CA VAL A 220 23.78 -16.14 35.43
C VAL A 220 23.79 -17.64 35.30
N SER A 221 24.48 -18.19 34.32
CA SER A 221 24.62 -19.62 34.06
C SER A 221 26.04 -20.09 34.33
N ASN A 222 26.20 -21.15 35.08
CA ASN A 222 27.46 -21.79 35.39
C ASN A 222 27.56 -23.12 34.64
N LEU A 223 28.42 -23.15 33.61
CA LEU A 223 28.71 -24.37 32.83
C LEU A 223 30.02 -25.07 33.30
N SER A 224 30.61 -24.61 34.41
CA SER A 224 31.79 -25.25 35.02
C SER A 224 31.35 -26.41 35.96
N ASP A 225 32.34 -27.20 36.36
CA ASP A 225 32.15 -28.37 37.26
C ASP A 225 32.23 -27.97 38.75
N THR A 226 32.33 -26.68 39.07
CA THR A 226 32.47 -26.14 40.42
C THR A 226 31.39 -25.13 40.75
N ILE A 227 31.08 -25.00 42.05
CA ILE A 227 30.16 -23.94 42.48
C ILE A 227 30.78 -22.59 42.19
N GLN A 228 30.04 -21.72 41.52
CA GLN A 228 30.42 -20.33 41.28
C GLN A 228 29.68 -19.38 42.20
N GLN A 229 30.41 -18.49 42.86
CA GLN A 229 29.88 -17.46 43.73
C GLN A 229 30.55 -16.14 43.38
N GLY A 230 29.74 -15.09 43.21
CA GLY A 230 30.28 -13.82 42.79
C GLY A 230 29.31 -12.66 42.83
N LYS A 231 29.63 -11.64 42.03
CA LYS A 231 28.79 -10.43 41.92
C LYS A 231 28.37 -10.21 40.52
N VAL A 232 27.12 -9.72 40.35
CA VAL A 232 26.61 -9.18 39.10
C VAL A 232 26.57 -7.66 39.25
N ASN A 233 27.22 -6.94 38.35
CA ASN A 233 27.13 -5.51 38.20
C ASN A 233 26.21 -5.18 37.04
N PHE A 234 25.31 -4.24 37.23
CA PHE A 234 24.30 -3.80 36.29
C PHE A 234 24.34 -2.29 36.17
N GLU A 235 24.48 -1.76 34.98
CA GLU A 235 24.62 -0.33 34.71
C GLU A 235 23.73 0.13 33.58
N PHE A 236 23.13 1.31 33.76
CA PHE A 236 22.58 2.12 32.68
C PHE A 236 23.47 3.32 32.41
N PHE A 237 23.71 3.61 31.15
CA PHE A 237 24.55 4.74 30.77
C PHE A 237 24.02 5.43 29.49
N ASP A 238 24.42 6.67 29.31
CA ASP A 238 24.22 7.40 28.06
C ASP A 238 25.29 6.98 27.04
N PRO A 239 24.91 6.38 25.92
CA PRO A 239 25.88 5.95 24.91
C PRO A 239 26.71 7.09 24.31
N ALA A 240 26.16 8.32 24.29
CA ALA A 240 26.83 9.47 23.68
C ALA A 240 28.01 9.98 24.50
N ASN A 241 27.95 9.91 25.83
CA ASN A 241 28.96 10.46 26.72
C ASN A 241 29.45 9.47 27.78
N GLN A 242 28.97 8.23 27.75
CA GLN A 242 29.33 7.14 28.69
C GLN A 242 28.99 7.47 30.16
N LYS A 243 28.11 8.45 30.42
CA LYS A 243 27.67 8.81 31.75
C LYS A 243 26.74 7.75 32.33
N VAL A 244 27.11 7.15 33.43
CA VAL A 244 26.31 6.18 34.13
C VAL A 244 25.16 6.91 34.89
N PHE A 245 23.93 6.54 34.53
CA PHE A 245 22.71 7.03 35.23
C PHE A 245 22.41 6.24 36.49
N MET A 246 22.62 4.93 36.44
CA MET A 246 22.31 4.00 37.51
C MET A 246 23.24 2.82 37.51
N GLN A 247 23.67 2.40 38.68
CA GLN A 247 24.45 1.18 38.91
C GLN A 247 23.83 0.41 40.10
N GLN A 248 23.67 -0.91 39.91
CA GLN A 248 23.21 -1.83 40.94
C GLN A 248 24.08 -3.06 40.99
N ASN A 249 24.35 -3.59 42.16
CA ASN A 249 25.13 -4.78 42.40
C ASN A 249 24.32 -5.82 43.16
N GLN A 250 24.34 -7.09 42.71
CA GLN A 250 23.72 -8.22 43.41
C GLN A 250 24.71 -9.39 43.47
N THR A 251 24.64 -10.20 44.54
CA THR A 251 25.45 -11.41 44.64
C THR A 251 24.72 -12.62 44.08
N PHE A 252 25.43 -13.57 43.49
CA PHE A 252 24.91 -14.82 43.02
C PHE A 252 25.70 -16.02 43.54
N ARG A 253 25.05 -17.19 43.56
CA ARG A 253 25.65 -18.49 43.89
C ARG A 253 24.99 -19.57 43.06
N THR A 254 25.71 -20.17 42.16
CA THR A 254 25.21 -21.19 41.24
C THR A 254 25.93 -22.51 41.47
N HIS A 255 25.19 -23.63 41.45
CA HIS A 255 25.75 -24.98 41.42
C HIS A 255 26.37 -25.29 40.05
N PRO A 256 27.22 -26.30 39.94
CA PRO A 256 27.71 -26.83 38.66
C PRO A 256 26.53 -27.11 37.72
N GLN A 257 26.67 -26.71 36.46
CA GLN A 257 25.65 -26.84 35.40
C GLN A 257 24.28 -26.20 35.77
N GLY A 258 24.28 -25.25 36.70
CA GLY A 258 23.09 -24.57 37.18
C GLY A 258 23.03 -23.10 36.77
N SER A 259 21.88 -22.47 37.05
CA SER A 259 21.67 -21.03 36.78
C SER A 259 20.92 -20.36 37.94
N GLN A 260 21.09 -19.05 38.02
CA GLN A 260 20.34 -18.19 38.96
C GLN A 260 19.88 -16.95 38.24
N THR A 261 18.60 -16.58 38.37
CA THR A 261 18.04 -15.34 37.83
C THR A 261 17.99 -14.27 38.92
N LEU A 262 18.55 -13.12 38.60
CA LEU A 262 18.51 -11.89 39.40
C LEU A 262 17.57 -10.88 38.74
N THR A 263 16.98 -10.00 39.55
CA THR A 263 16.02 -9.01 39.05
C THR A 263 16.50 -7.60 39.45
N PHE A 264 16.49 -6.71 38.45
CA PHE A 264 16.87 -5.30 38.60
C PHE A 264 15.69 -4.42 38.21
N GLN A 265 15.27 -3.55 39.16
CA GLN A 265 14.16 -2.62 38.94
C GLN A 265 14.68 -1.24 38.62
N PHE A 266 14.07 -0.60 37.66
CA PHE A 266 14.35 0.80 37.35
C PHE A 266 13.18 1.48 36.63
N THR A 267 13.24 2.82 36.60
CA THR A 267 12.33 3.67 35.83
C THR A 267 13.10 4.31 34.70
N VAL A 268 12.54 4.25 33.49
CA VAL A 268 13.16 4.85 32.31
C VAL A 268 13.18 6.35 32.42
N PRO A 269 14.36 7.00 32.32
CA PRO A 269 14.47 8.45 32.46
C PRO A 269 13.70 9.19 31.33
N ALA A 270 13.36 10.46 31.62
CA ALA A 270 12.94 11.40 30.59
C ALA A 270 14.17 11.87 29.79
N ASP A 271 13.92 12.42 28.59
CA ASP A 271 14.93 13.12 27.78
C ASP A 271 16.09 12.26 27.25
N ILE A 272 15.84 10.96 27.04
CA ILE A 272 16.77 10.06 26.35
C ILE A 272 16.05 9.26 25.25
N ASP A 273 16.70 9.16 24.10
CA ASP A 273 16.19 8.39 22.95
C ASP A 273 16.85 7.01 22.83
N LEU A 274 18.04 6.85 23.44
CA LEU A 274 18.82 5.62 23.41
C LEU A 274 19.45 5.39 24.79
N LEU A 275 19.22 4.20 25.35
CA LEU A 275 19.74 3.81 26.64
C LEU A 275 20.79 2.73 26.47
N GLY A 276 22.02 2.99 26.91
CA GLY A 276 23.07 1.99 27.03
C GLY A 276 22.87 1.12 28.25
N PHE A 277 23.08 -0.17 28.10
CA PHE A 277 22.92 -1.18 29.12
C PHE A 277 24.14 -2.06 29.20
N ARG A 278 24.73 -2.21 30.39
CA ARG A 278 25.83 -3.16 30.67
C ARG A 278 25.46 -4.07 31.81
N VAL A 279 25.75 -5.34 31.65
CA VAL A 279 25.69 -6.31 32.72
C VAL A 279 26.94 -7.17 32.71
N SER A 280 27.52 -7.41 33.86
CA SER A 280 28.67 -8.29 34.02
C SER A 280 28.56 -9.15 35.25
N ALA A 281 29.09 -10.38 35.14
CA ALA A 281 29.18 -11.32 36.24
C ALA A 281 30.64 -11.71 36.46
N GLN A 282 31.09 -11.74 37.73
CA GLN A 282 32.45 -12.16 38.10
C GLN A 282 32.42 -13.19 39.21
N SER A 283 33.19 -14.26 39.06
CA SER A 283 33.36 -15.31 40.09
C SER A 283 34.75 -15.89 39.95
N GLY A 284 35.65 -15.55 40.94
CA GLY A 284 37.02 -16.00 40.93
C GLY A 284 37.76 -15.65 39.64
N HIS A 285 38.10 -16.68 38.84
CA HIS A 285 38.79 -16.51 37.56
C HIS A 285 37.84 -16.34 36.35
N PHE A 286 36.56 -16.49 36.55
CA PHE A 286 35.59 -16.41 35.46
C PHE A 286 34.86 -15.06 35.44
N SER A 287 34.81 -14.48 34.27
CA SER A 287 34.01 -13.27 34.04
C SER A 287 33.30 -13.34 32.69
N ASP A 288 32.14 -12.71 32.63
CA ASP A 288 31.39 -12.48 31.40
C ASP A 288 30.62 -11.18 31.50
N GLY A 289 30.38 -10.50 30.37
CA GLY A 289 29.61 -9.28 30.30
C GLY A 289 28.94 -9.10 28.95
N GLU A 290 27.81 -8.45 28.95
CA GLU A 290 27.08 -8.03 27.76
C GLU A 290 26.81 -6.53 27.80
N GLN A 291 26.94 -5.88 26.65
CA GLN A 291 26.53 -4.51 26.44
C GLN A 291 25.51 -4.43 25.32
N HIS A 292 24.42 -3.70 25.54
CA HIS A 292 23.34 -3.51 24.58
C HIS A 292 22.91 -2.06 24.51
N LEU A 293 22.26 -1.70 23.41
CA LEU A 293 21.61 -0.41 23.22
C LEU A 293 20.10 -0.65 23.09
N LEU A 294 19.31 0.03 23.90
CA LEU A 294 17.85 -0.05 23.90
C LEU A 294 17.25 1.27 23.44
N PRO A 295 16.45 1.29 22.36
CA PRO A 295 15.73 2.48 21.95
C PRO A 295 14.68 2.86 23.03
N VAL A 296 14.61 4.14 23.34
CA VAL A 296 13.61 4.72 24.22
C VAL A 296 12.65 5.56 23.39
N LEU A 297 11.39 5.15 23.36
CA LEU A 297 10.36 5.82 22.58
C LEU A 297 9.58 6.81 23.45
N PRO A 298 9.11 7.93 22.91
CA PRO A 298 8.26 8.85 23.64
C PRO A 298 6.91 8.23 23.98
N THR A 299 6.25 8.76 24.99
CA THR A 299 4.89 8.42 25.43
C THR A 299 3.84 9.34 24.83
N GLU A 300 4.22 10.09 23.81
CA GLU A 300 3.33 10.99 23.08
C GLU A 300 3.34 10.65 21.60
N THR A 301 2.31 11.03 20.90
CA THR A 301 2.17 10.83 19.46
C THR A 301 1.65 12.08 18.79
N LEU A 302 1.97 12.20 17.50
CA LEU A 302 1.42 13.25 16.67
C LEU A 302 -0.04 12.91 16.35
N ILE A 303 -0.95 13.81 16.74
CA ILE A 303 -2.37 13.75 16.42
C ILE A 303 -2.67 14.74 15.31
N THR A 304 -3.42 14.32 14.30
CA THR A 304 -3.96 15.18 13.26
C THR A 304 -5.46 15.32 13.45
N GLN A 305 -5.90 16.50 13.82
CA GLN A 305 -7.31 16.86 13.85
C GLN A 305 -7.67 17.57 12.55
N THR A 306 -8.72 17.11 11.89
CA THR A 306 -9.06 17.56 10.56
C THR A 306 -10.47 18.15 10.52
N LEU A 307 -10.61 19.23 9.74
CA LEU A 307 -11.89 19.83 9.40
C LEU A 307 -12.00 19.84 7.87
N PRO A 308 -12.80 18.95 7.27
CA PRO A 308 -13.03 18.99 5.83
C PRO A 308 -13.80 20.26 5.47
N ILE A 309 -13.35 20.92 4.41
CA ILE A 309 -13.95 22.14 3.87
C ILE A 309 -14.55 21.80 2.51
N TYR A 310 -15.82 22.08 2.34
CA TYR A 310 -16.51 21.97 1.07
C TYR A 310 -17.55 23.07 0.94
N THR A 311 -17.56 23.76 -0.20
CA THR A 311 -18.57 24.73 -0.57
C THR A 311 -18.82 24.68 -2.07
N ASN A 312 -20.07 24.88 -2.48
CA ASN A 312 -20.52 24.91 -3.88
C ASN A 312 -21.54 26.02 -4.13
N GLN A 313 -21.63 26.97 -3.23
CA GLN A 313 -22.61 28.09 -3.32
C GLN A 313 -21.90 29.42 -3.13
N THR A 314 -22.36 30.42 -3.87
CA THR A 314 -21.95 31.82 -3.69
C THR A 314 -22.26 32.30 -2.28
N GLY A 315 -21.32 33.03 -1.67
CA GLY A 315 -21.50 33.61 -0.34
C GLY A 315 -20.32 33.35 0.59
N LYS A 316 -20.51 33.77 1.84
CA LYS A 316 -19.54 33.54 2.92
C LYS A 316 -19.88 32.24 3.68
N HIS A 317 -18.91 31.35 3.78
CA HIS A 317 -19.00 30.08 4.47
C HIS A 317 -17.95 30.03 5.58
N THR A 318 -18.39 29.73 6.81
CA THR A 318 -17.51 29.65 7.98
C THR A 318 -17.34 28.21 8.41
N PHE A 319 -16.08 27.80 8.58
CA PHE A 319 -15.67 26.49 9.04
C PHE A 319 -14.85 26.63 10.31
N THR A 320 -15.22 25.91 11.38
CA THR A 320 -14.54 26.01 12.68
C THR A 320 -13.99 24.66 13.10
N LEU A 321 -12.68 24.55 13.26
CA LEU A 321 -12.03 23.38 13.84
C LEU A 321 -12.19 23.43 15.36
N LYS A 322 -12.73 22.36 15.93
CA LYS A 322 -12.93 22.27 17.38
C LYS A 322 -11.58 22.28 18.10
N GLN A 323 -11.42 23.19 19.04
CA GLN A 323 -10.22 23.24 19.86
C GLN A 323 -10.10 21.96 20.71
N PRO A 324 -8.91 21.31 20.79
CA PRO A 324 -8.67 20.19 21.70
C PRO A 324 -8.91 20.57 23.16
N ASN A 325 -9.47 19.64 23.93
CA ASN A 325 -9.83 19.88 25.33
C ASN A 325 -8.66 19.77 26.31
N THR A 326 -7.49 19.34 25.86
CA THR A 326 -6.29 19.07 26.68
C THR A 326 -5.21 20.09 26.41
N THR A 327 -4.23 20.16 27.30
CA THR A 327 -3.00 20.92 27.06
C THR A 327 -2.21 20.19 25.97
N ILE A 328 -2.22 20.75 24.78
CA ILE A 328 -1.53 20.19 23.63
C ILE A 328 -0.26 20.98 23.35
N THR A 329 0.73 20.34 22.73
CA THR A 329 1.87 21.00 22.14
C THR A 329 1.62 21.12 20.63
N PRO A 330 1.19 22.30 20.12
CA PRO A 330 0.97 22.49 18.70
C PRO A 330 2.25 22.20 17.92
N TYR A 331 2.11 21.56 16.78
CA TYR A 331 3.22 21.28 15.87
C TYR A 331 3.07 22.06 14.56
N ARG A 332 1.88 21.95 13.93
CA ARG A 332 1.62 22.54 12.62
C ARG A 332 0.13 22.78 12.40
N LEU A 333 -0.20 23.87 11.72
CA LEU A 333 -1.52 24.10 11.15
C LEU A 333 -1.39 24.22 9.65
N THR A 334 -2.17 23.42 8.92
CA THR A 334 -2.19 23.48 7.44
C THR A 334 -3.60 23.77 6.96
N PHE A 335 -3.73 24.79 6.16
CA PHE A 335 -4.93 25.09 5.39
C PHE A 335 -4.68 24.74 3.93
N GLU A 336 -5.56 23.98 3.33
CA GLU A 336 -5.54 23.73 1.88
C GLU A 336 -6.94 23.88 1.27
N LEU A 337 -6.98 24.42 0.06
CA LEU A 337 -8.22 24.61 -0.68
C LEU A 337 -7.94 24.45 -2.18
N THR A 338 -8.83 23.75 -2.89
CA THR A 338 -8.82 23.62 -4.33
C THR A 338 -10.02 24.35 -4.90
N GLU A 339 -9.77 25.35 -5.73
CA GLU A 339 -10.82 26.15 -6.36
C GLU A 339 -11.37 25.53 -7.64
N ASN A 340 -10.54 24.77 -8.37
CA ASN A 340 -10.89 24.23 -9.67
C ASN A 340 -10.62 22.71 -9.77
N PRO A 341 -11.66 21.89 -9.67
CA PRO A 341 -11.54 20.43 -9.66
C PRO A 341 -11.06 19.82 -10.99
N ILE A 342 -11.12 20.54 -12.10
CA ILE A 342 -10.70 20.04 -13.42
C ILE A 342 -9.20 19.72 -13.44
N TRP A 343 -8.42 20.41 -12.60
CA TRP A 343 -6.99 20.14 -12.47
C TRP A 343 -6.66 18.71 -12.09
N TYR A 344 -7.53 18.01 -11.36
CA TYR A 344 -7.35 16.57 -11.10
C TYR A 344 -7.35 15.73 -12.38
N ALA A 345 -8.12 16.16 -13.40
CA ALA A 345 -8.08 15.52 -14.72
C ALA A 345 -6.72 15.76 -15.41
N VAL A 346 -6.19 16.98 -15.33
CA VAL A 346 -4.89 17.34 -15.90
C VAL A 346 -3.75 16.60 -15.20
N LEU A 347 -3.78 16.55 -13.87
CA LEU A 347 -2.79 15.83 -13.05
C LEU A 347 -2.77 14.31 -13.28
N ALA A 348 -3.83 13.73 -13.82
CA ALA A 348 -3.88 12.31 -14.14
C ALA A 348 -3.33 11.96 -15.54
N ILE A 349 -3.17 12.93 -16.43
CA ILE A 349 -2.70 12.73 -17.81
C ILE A 349 -1.36 11.99 -17.88
N PRO A 350 -0.32 12.36 -17.10
CA PRO A 350 0.99 11.72 -17.18
C PRO A 350 0.94 10.22 -16.95
N SER A 351 0.07 9.76 -16.06
CA SER A 351 -0.01 8.37 -15.65
C SER A 351 -0.40 7.41 -16.78
N ILE A 352 -1.03 7.92 -17.85
CA ILE A 352 -1.51 7.12 -18.98
C ILE A 352 -1.04 7.63 -20.35
N GLN A 353 -0.23 8.69 -20.39
CA GLN A 353 0.23 9.29 -21.64
C GLN A 353 1.16 8.36 -22.43
N GLN A 354 2.02 7.63 -21.73
CA GLN A 354 2.86 6.63 -22.35
C GLN A 354 2.27 5.24 -22.07
N PRO A 355 1.92 4.46 -23.11
CA PRO A 355 1.40 3.13 -22.90
C PRO A 355 2.47 2.24 -22.25
N GLN A 356 2.15 1.67 -21.10
CA GLN A 356 3.05 0.73 -20.40
C GLN A 356 3.18 -0.59 -21.18
N ASN A 357 2.12 -0.95 -21.90
CA ASN A 357 2.07 -2.16 -22.72
C ASN A 357 1.52 -1.84 -24.11
N GLU A 358 1.93 -2.59 -25.11
CA GLU A 358 1.40 -2.47 -26.47
C GLU A 358 0.09 -3.22 -26.65
N ASN A 359 -0.89 -2.93 -25.79
CA ASN A 359 -2.26 -3.43 -25.90
C ASN A 359 -3.22 -2.32 -26.31
N ILE A 360 -4.40 -2.72 -26.78
CA ILE A 360 -5.39 -1.76 -27.30
C ILE A 360 -5.89 -0.76 -26.25
N THR A 361 -5.98 -1.19 -24.99
CA THR A 361 -6.48 -0.37 -23.88
C THR A 361 -5.51 0.76 -23.56
N ASP A 362 -4.22 0.43 -23.37
CA ASP A 362 -3.19 1.43 -23.04
C ASP A 362 -2.97 2.39 -24.22
N LEU A 363 -2.96 1.86 -25.44
CA LEU A 363 -2.80 2.68 -26.66
C LEU A 363 -3.99 3.63 -26.88
N SER A 364 -5.24 3.16 -26.69
CA SER A 364 -6.41 4.03 -26.82
C SER A 364 -6.50 5.08 -25.71
N GLY A 365 -6.09 4.73 -24.49
CA GLY A 365 -5.98 5.67 -23.40
C GLY A 365 -4.95 6.76 -23.66
N ALA A 366 -3.75 6.38 -24.10
CA ALA A 366 -2.70 7.32 -24.51
C ALA A 366 -3.14 8.21 -25.68
N TYR A 367 -3.84 7.65 -26.67
CA TYR A 367 -4.45 8.43 -27.76
C TYR A 367 -5.39 9.53 -27.23
N TYR A 368 -6.25 9.16 -26.30
CA TYR A 368 -7.22 10.07 -25.70
C TYR A 368 -6.55 11.24 -24.99
N VAL A 369 -5.63 10.94 -24.05
CA VAL A 369 -5.00 11.99 -23.24
C VAL A 369 -4.08 12.89 -24.06
N ASN A 370 -3.36 12.35 -25.05
CA ASN A 370 -2.56 13.19 -25.96
C ASN A 370 -3.43 14.13 -26.78
N SER A 371 -4.59 13.67 -27.28
CA SER A 371 -5.56 14.51 -27.98
C SER A 371 -6.10 15.64 -27.11
N ILE A 372 -6.36 15.37 -25.83
CA ILE A 372 -6.85 16.37 -24.88
C ILE A 372 -5.75 17.34 -24.48
N THR A 373 -4.52 16.85 -24.25
CA THR A 373 -3.38 17.71 -23.89
C THR A 373 -3.12 18.75 -24.99
N GLN A 374 -3.13 18.33 -26.27
CA GLN A 374 -3.03 19.27 -27.38
C GLN A 374 -4.09 20.38 -27.31
N ARG A 375 -5.34 20.02 -26.98
CA ARG A 375 -6.41 21.02 -26.82
C ARG A 375 -6.14 21.98 -25.67
N ILE A 376 -5.77 21.46 -24.49
CA ILE A 376 -5.50 22.29 -23.30
C ILE A 376 -4.43 23.32 -23.61
N ILE A 377 -3.36 22.92 -24.34
CA ILE A 377 -2.30 23.82 -24.79
C ILE A 377 -2.84 24.93 -25.72
N HIS A 378 -3.64 24.55 -26.72
CA HIS A 378 -4.16 25.51 -27.71
C HIS A 378 -5.24 26.45 -27.14
N ALA A 379 -6.12 25.93 -26.26
CA ALA A 379 -7.20 26.70 -25.68
C ALA A 379 -6.73 27.65 -24.56
N ASN A 380 -5.63 27.31 -23.88
CA ASN A 380 -5.16 28.01 -22.69
C ASN A 380 -3.62 28.15 -22.67
N PRO A 381 -3.02 29.06 -23.46
CA PRO A 381 -1.56 29.26 -23.46
C PRO A 381 -1.00 29.66 -22.08
N HIS A 382 -1.82 30.25 -21.24
CA HIS A 382 -1.45 30.64 -19.87
C HIS A 382 -1.14 29.38 -19.02
N ILE A 383 -1.92 28.32 -19.14
CA ILE A 383 -1.69 27.05 -18.43
C ILE A 383 -0.33 26.45 -18.80
N ALA A 384 0.01 26.44 -20.08
CA ALA A 384 1.31 25.98 -20.56
C ALA A 384 2.47 26.81 -19.97
N GLY A 385 2.27 28.11 -19.79
CA GLY A 385 3.23 29.02 -19.16
C GLY A 385 3.48 28.69 -17.70
N VAL A 386 2.42 28.41 -16.98
CA VAL A 386 2.47 28.06 -15.54
C VAL A 386 3.10 26.71 -15.30
N ILE A 387 2.71 25.70 -16.05
CA ILE A 387 3.31 24.36 -15.93
C ILE A 387 4.81 24.44 -16.24
N ARG A 388 5.24 25.29 -17.18
CA ARG A 388 6.66 25.55 -17.43
C ARG A 388 7.36 26.24 -16.26
N SER A 389 6.66 27.11 -15.51
CA SER A 389 7.24 27.74 -14.32
C SER A 389 7.51 26.76 -13.18
N TRP A 390 6.80 25.65 -13.13
CA TRP A 390 7.06 24.58 -12.15
C TRP A 390 8.40 23.88 -12.35
N HIS A 391 8.94 23.90 -13.55
CA HIS A 391 10.28 23.34 -13.81
C HIS A 391 11.39 24.07 -13.05
N LEU A 392 11.15 25.30 -12.63
CA LEU A 392 12.08 26.10 -11.85
C LEU A 392 11.99 25.84 -10.35
N SER A 393 11.00 25.07 -9.88
CA SER A 393 10.70 24.81 -8.48
C SER A 393 10.54 23.31 -8.22
N ALA A 394 11.47 22.48 -8.71
CA ALA A 394 11.40 21.02 -8.60
C ALA A 394 11.26 20.50 -7.15
N ASP A 395 11.63 21.30 -6.15
CA ASP A 395 11.52 21.00 -4.72
C ASP A 395 10.22 21.53 -4.09
N ASP A 396 9.26 22.01 -4.88
CA ASP A 396 8.00 22.55 -4.35
C ASP A 396 7.17 21.40 -3.73
N PRO A 397 6.83 21.49 -2.42
CA PRO A 397 6.02 20.48 -1.75
C PRO A 397 4.65 20.21 -2.38
N THR A 398 4.13 21.16 -3.19
CA THR A 398 2.85 20.98 -3.90
C THR A 398 2.93 19.96 -5.02
N LEU A 399 4.13 19.64 -5.50
CA LEU A 399 4.38 18.66 -6.55
C LEU A 399 4.59 17.23 -5.99
N LEU A 400 4.59 17.07 -4.68
CA LEU A 400 4.69 15.75 -4.03
C LEU A 400 3.34 15.04 -4.01
N SER A 401 3.36 13.71 -4.01
CA SER A 401 2.16 12.90 -3.80
C SER A 401 1.52 13.20 -2.43
N LYS A 402 0.22 12.99 -2.30
CA LYS A 402 -0.48 13.17 -1.03
C LYS A 402 0.10 12.31 0.09
N LEU A 403 0.60 11.12 -0.24
CA LEU A 403 1.27 10.25 0.73
C LEU A 403 2.59 10.86 1.20
N GLU A 404 3.40 11.39 0.29
CA GLU A 404 4.67 12.03 0.64
C GLU A 404 4.48 13.35 1.40
N GLN A 405 3.35 14.03 1.18
CA GLN A 405 2.97 15.20 1.95
C GLN A 405 2.50 14.86 3.37
N ASN A 406 2.08 13.62 3.63
CA ASN A 406 1.58 13.19 4.92
C ASN A 406 2.74 12.82 5.86
N GLN A 407 3.02 13.70 6.82
CA GLN A 407 4.15 13.52 7.74
C GLN A 407 3.97 12.41 8.78
N GLU A 408 2.73 12.05 9.14
CA GLU A 408 2.47 10.92 10.01
C GLU A 408 2.92 9.59 9.39
N LEU A 409 2.89 9.52 8.06
CA LEU A 409 3.30 8.35 7.29
C LEU A 409 4.76 8.41 6.83
N LYS A 410 5.52 9.45 7.22
CA LYS A 410 6.91 9.65 6.79
C LYS A 410 7.81 8.45 7.13
N SER A 411 7.58 7.79 8.25
CA SER A 411 8.31 6.57 8.60
C SER A 411 8.07 5.41 7.64
N ILE A 412 6.89 5.37 7.02
CA ILE A 412 6.53 4.36 6.00
C ILE A 412 7.26 4.63 4.69
N LEU A 413 7.51 5.92 4.37
CA LEU A 413 8.23 6.32 3.16
C LEU A 413 9.71 5.86 3.14
N LEU A 414 10.26 5.51 4.29
CA LEU A 414 11.62 4.94 4.38
C LEU A 414 11.65 3.44 4.02
N GLU A 415 10.50 2.83 3.80
CA GLU A 415 10.38 1.41 3.53
C GLU A 415 10.01 1.14 2.07
N ALA A 416 10.65 0.14 1.48
CA ALA A 416 10.35 -0.30 0.11
C ALA A 416 9.05 -1.13 0.06
N SER A 417 7.92 -0.54 0.48
CA SER A 417 6.61 -1.17 0.34
C SER A 417 6.01 -0.85 -1.05
N PRO A 418 5.09 -1.69 -1.58
CA PRO A 418 4.41 -1.41 -2.84
C PRO A 418 3.70 -0.04 -2.86
N TRP A 419 3.17 0.40 -1.72
CA TRP A 419 2.49 1.69 -1.57
C TRP A 419 3.46 2.87 -1.67
N VAL A 420 4.64 2.77 -1.07
CA VAL A 420 5.69 3.80 -1.18
C VAL A 420 6.19 3.93 -2.61
N MET A 421 6.43 2.81 -3.29
CA MET A 421 6.80 2.81 -4.71
C MET A 421 5.73 3.48 -5.57
N GLN A 422 4.45 3.25 -5.27
CA GLN A 422 3.34 3.89 -5.98
C GLN A 422 3.28 5.40 -5.70
N ALA A 423 3.53 5.84 -4.47
CA ALA A 423 3.56 7.26 -4.11
C ALA A 423 4.73 7.99 -4.77
N GLN A 424 5.92 7.40 -4.82
CA GLN A 424 7.07 7.95 -5.53
C GLN A 424 6.79 8.07 -7.03
N SER A 425 6.17 7.06 -7.63
CA SER A 425 5.74 7.11 -9.04
C SER A 425 4.71 8.21 -9.29
N GLU A 426 3.83 8.52 -8.33
CA GLU A 426 2.89 9.64 -8.43
C GLU A 426 3.63 10.98 -8.46
N THR A 427 4.60 11.20 -7.58
CA THR A 427 5.43 12.40 -7.57
C THR A 427 6.20 12.58 -8.89
N GLU A 428 6.81 11.50 -9.40
CA GLU A 428 7.50 11.52 -10.70
C GLU A 428 6.53 11.87 -11.84
N CYS A 429 5.30 11.35 -11.80
CA CYS A 429 4.27 11.68 -12.78
C CYS A 429 3.89 13.17 -12.73
N ILE A 430 3.72 13.76 -11.55
CA ILE A 430 3.41 15.18 -11.38
C ILE A 430 4.58 16.02 -11.91
N GLN A 431 5.81 15.68 -11.55
CA GLN A 431 7.00 16.37 -12.06
C GLN A 431 7.17 16.23 -13.57
N SER A 432 6.72 15.13 -14.17
CA SER A 432 6.76 14.91 -15.62
C SER A 432 5.74 15.74 -16.41
N LEU A 433 4.74 16.35 -15.75
CA LEU A 433 3.77 17.26 -16.40
C LEU A 433 4.45 18.34 -17.24
N VAL A 434 5.57 18.87 -16.77
CA VAL A 434 6.32 19.90 -17.50
C VAL A 434 6.76 19.42 -18.88
N GLN A 435 7.19 18.15 -18.99
CA GLN A 435 7.63 17.55 -20.24
C GLN A 435 6.45 17.22 -21.18
N LEU A 436 5.23 17.13 -20.64
CA LEU A 436 4.02 16.82 -21.40
C LEU A 436 3.57 17.95 -22.31
N PHE A 437 3.93 19.18 -22.01
CA PHE A 437 3.50 20.35 -22.74
C PHE A 437 4.47 20.75 -23.88
N ASP A 438 5.44 19.88 -24.22
CA ASP A 438 6.22 20.01 -25.46
C ASP A 438 5.39 19.54 -26.65
N GLN A 439 5.01 20.49 -27.49
CA GLN A 439 4.15 20.26 -28.65
C GLN A 439 4.76 19.30 -29.69
N ASN A 440 6.07 19.39 -29.92
CA ASN A 440 6.75 18.52 -30.90
C ASN A 440 6.75 17.06 -30.41
N ARG A 441 6.94 16.87 -29.13
CA ARG A 441 6.90 15.55 -28.48
C ARG A 441 5.48 14.96 -28.51
N LEU A 442 4.45 15.78 -28.23
CA LEU A 442 3.04 15.33 -28.31
C LEU A 442 2.66 14.90 -29.73
N ASP A 443 3.03 15.68 -30.75
CA ASP A 443 2.73 15.36 -32.14
C ASP A 443 3.42 14.06 -32.57
N TYR A 444 4.67 13.86 -32.17
CA TYR A 444 5.39 12.63 -32.44
C TYR A 444 4.74 11.42 -31.75
N GLN A 445 4.40 11.57 -30.46
CA GLN A 445 3.74 10.50 -29.70
C GLN A 445 2.38 10.15 -30.28
N GLN A 446 1.56 11.14 -30.61
CA GLN A 446 0.24 10.95 -31.22
C GLN A 446 0.34 10.20 -32.54
N LYS A 447 1.29 10.57 -33.39
CA LYS A 447 1.54 9.88 -34.67
C LYS A 447 1.97 8.44 -34.46
N SER A 448 2.87 8.17 -33.52
CA SER A 448 3.31 6.82 -33.14
C SER A 448 2.15 5.97 -32.62
N ILE A 449 1.33 6.52 -31.74
CA ILE A 449 0.17 5.81 -31.19
C ILE A 449 -0.84 5.47 -32.29
N LEU A 450 -1.13 6.40 -33.21
CA LEU A 450 -2.03 6.14 -34.34
C LEU A 450 -1.51 5.02 -35.25
N GLN A 451 -0.21 4.98 -35.50
CA GLN A 451 0.39 3.88 -36.28
C GLN A 451 0.24 2.52 -35.56
N LYS A 452 0.44 2.49 -34.25
CA LYS A 452 0.24 1.28 -33.45
C LYS A 452 -1.22 0.85 -33.39
N LEU A 453 -2.16 1.79 -33.24
CA LEU A 453 -3.60 1.51 -33.30
C LEU A 453 -4.01 0.95 -34.67
N ALA A 454 -3.48 1.52 -35.75
CA ALA A 454 -3.72 1.00 -37.09
C ALA A 454 -3.16 -0.43 -37.29
N ALA A 455 -1.98 -0.72 -36.70
CA ALA A 455 -1.36 -2.04 -36.76
C ALA A 455 -2.12 -3.12 -35.94
N LEU A 456 -2.91 -2.72 -34.94
CA LEU A 456 -3.79 -3.61 -34.16
C LEU A 456 -5.17 -3.80 -34.79
N GLN A 457 -5.55 -2.97 -35.77
CA GLN A 457 -6.80 -3.11 -36.48
C GLN A 457 -6.74 -4.28 -37.46
N ASN A 458 -7.63 -5.25 -37.28
CA ASN A 458 -7.73 -6.43 -38.10
C ASN A 458 -8.22 -6.06 -39.52
N PRO A 459 -7.91 -6.85 -40.57
CA PRO A 459 -8.45 -6.62 -41.95
C PRO A 459 -9.97 -6.55 -42.04
N THR A 460 -10.70 -7.16 -41.08
CA THR A 460 -12.16 -7.03 -41.00
C THR A 460 -12.63 -5.68 -40.48
N GLY A 461 -11.72 -4.85 -39.98
CA GLY A 461 -11.97 -3.54 -39.38
C GLY A 461 -12.08 -3.51 -37.88
N GLY A 462 -12.25 -4.65 -37.19
CA GLY A 462 -12.31 -4.72 -35.75
C GLY A 462 -10.93 -4.64 -35.08
N TRP A 463 -10.87 -4.14 -33.86
CA TRP A 463 -9.65 -4.20 -33.05
C TRP A 463 -9.61 -5.43 -32.16
N SER A 464 -8.41 -5.97 -31.98
CA SER A 464 -8.10 -7.05 -31.04
C SER A 464 -7.41 -6.50 -29.78
N TRP A 465 -7.35 -7.32 -28.73
CA TRP A 465 -6.63 -6.98 -27.49
C TRP A 465 -5.13 -6.77 -27.74
N PHE A 466 -4.55 -7.67 -28.55
CA PHE A 466 -3.15 -7.68 -28.94
C PHE A 466 -3.01 -7.98 -30.42
N LYS A 467 -1.86 -7.66 -30.97
CA LYS A 467 -1.52 -7.98 -32.35
C LYS A 467 -1.61 -9.49 -32.60
N GLY A 468 -2.35 -9.86 -33.68
CA GLY A 468 -2.51 -11.24 -34.07
C GLY A 468 -3.66 -12.00 -33.40
N MET A 469 -4.39 -11.39 -32.48
CA MET A 469 -5.62 -11.95 -31.90
C MET A 469 -6.85 -11.71 -32.81
N TYR A 470 -7.91 -12.47 -32.57
CA TYR A 470 -9.20 -12.22 -33.18
C TYR A 470 -9.78 -10.87 -32.79
N PRO A 471 -10.50 -10.17 -33.67
CA PRO A 471 -11.13 -8.91 -33.37
C PRO A 471 -12.21 -9.10 -32.30
N SER A 472 -12.26 -8.15 -31.35
CA SER A 472 -13.24 -8.12 -30.26
C SER A 472 -14.25 -7.01 -30.51
N ARG A 473 -15.55 -7.35 -30.47
CA ARG A 473 -16.62 -6.36 -30.55
C ARG A 473 -16.52 -5.34 -29.43
N PHE A 474 -16.25 -5.83 -28.22
CA PHE A 474 -16.11 -5.02 -27.02
C PHE A 474 -14.94 -4.02 -27.15
N MET A 475 -13.75 -4.48 -27.54
CA MET A 475 -12.62 -3.58 -27.74
C MET A 475 -12.85 -2.57 -28.86
N THR A 476 -13.41 -3.03 -29.97
CA THR A 476 -13.73 -2.16 -31.10
C THR A 476 -14.72 -1.05 -30.73
N ALA A 477 -15.74 -1.39 -29.95
CA ALA A 477 -16.72 -0.42 -29.47
C ALA A 477 -16.07 0.59 -28.51
N ASN A 478 -15.22 0.14 -27.58
CA ASN A 478 -14.53 1.02 -26.64
C ASN A 478 -13.57 1.99 -27.33
N VAL A 479 -12.77 1.51 -28.28
CA VAL A 479 -11.86 2.38 -29.04
C VAL A 479 -12.64 3.45 -29.81
N LEU A 480 -13.74 3.08 -30.46
CA LEU A 480 -14.60 4.04 -31.15
C LEU A 480 -15.22 5.06 -30.19
N ALA A 481 -15.67 4.62 -28.99
CA ALA A 481 -16.18 5.53 -27.97
C ALA A 481 -15.10 6.51 -27.51
N ILE A 482 -13.88 6.04 -27.25
CA ILE A 482 -12.74 6.85 -26.85
C ILE A 482 -12.39 7.87 -27.93
N MET A 483 -12.35 7.47 -29.21
CA MET A 483 -12.10 8.37 -30.33
C MET A 483 -13.17 9.46 -30.46
N ALA A 484 -14.44 9.09 -30.34
CA ALA A 484 -15.54 10.05 -30.38
C ALA A 484 -15.49 11.04 -29.20
N ARG A 485 -15.23 10.55 -28.00
CA ARG A 485 -15.08 11.35 -26.79
C ARG A 485 -13.87 12.31 -26.89
N ALA A 486 -12.76 11.88 -27.48
CA ALA A 486 -11.61 12.73 -27.75
C ALA A 486 -11.97 13.89 -28.69
N ASN A 487 -12.82 13.65 -29.68
CA ASN A 487 -13.35 14.69 -30.57
C ASN A 487 -14.32 15.63 -29.86
N LEU A 488 -15.26 15.10 -29.06
CA LEU A 488 -16.24 15.88 -28.31
C LEU A 488 -15.57 16.82 -27.30
N THR A 489 -14.59 16.30 -26.54
CA THR A 489 -13.88 17.06 -25.53
C THR A 489 -12.72 17.86 -26.14
N GLY A 490 -12.09 17.35 -27.21
CA GLY A 490 -10.94 17.94 -27.88
C GLY A 490 -11.28 19.04 -28.89
N GLN A 491 -12.53 19.13 -29.38
CA GLN A 491 -12.95 20.03 -30.47
C GLN A 491 -12.04 19.98 -31.71
N ARG A 492 -11.43 18.82 -31.94
CA ARG A 492 -10.50 18.57 -33.04
C ARG A 492 -11.17 17.72 -34.12
N ALA A 493 -11.06 18.13 -35.38
CA ALA A 493 -11.49 17.27 -36.47
C ALA A 493 -10.55 16.07 -36.63
N PHE A 494 -11.12 14.91 -36.92
CA PHE A 494 -10.36 13.71 -37.26
C PHE A 494 -9.54 13.90 -38.56
N ASN A 495 -8.31 13.43 -38.57
CA ASN A 495 -7.52 13.33 -39.77
C ASN A 495 -8.03 12.15 -40.67
N GLU A 496 -7.54 12.03 -41.88
CA GLU A 496 -8.03 11.01 -42.83
C GLU A 496 -7.73 9.58 -42.36
N GLN A 497 -6.60 9.34 -41.70
CA GLN A 497 -6.27 8.03 -41.14
C GLN A 497 -7.24 7.64 -40.01
N GLU A 498 -7.56 8.57 -39.11
CA GLU A 498 -8.53 8.35 -38.06
C GLU A 498 -9.92 8.04 -38.61
N LYS A 499 -10.38 8.81 -39.61
CA LYS A 499 -11.66 8.59 -40.29
C LYS A 499 -11.72 7.19 -40.96
N GLU A 500 -10.66 6.82 -41.64
CA GLU A 500 -10.58 5.50 -42.28
C GLU A 500 -10.68 4.36 -41.29
N MET A 501 -9.92 4.44 -40.15
CA MET A 501 -9.97 3.46 -39.09
C MET A 501 -11.38 3.38 -38.47
N GLN A 502 -12.03 4.49 -38.23
CA GLN A 502 -13.39 4.55 -37.65
C GLN A 502 -14.41 3.94 -38.59
N ILE A 503 -14.37 4.26 -39.89
CA ILE A 503 -15.29 3.70 -40.87
C ILE A 503 -15.15 2.17 -40.98
N LYS A 504 -13.91 1.65 -40.99
CA LYS A 504 -13.66 0.22 -40.99
C LYS A 504 -14.21 -0.46 -39.72
N ALA A 505 -13.98 0.15 -38.57
CA ALA A 505 -14.43 -0.37 -37.28
C ALA A 505 -15.99 -0.34 -37.15
N LEU A 506 -16.63 0.73 -37.61
CA LEU A 506 -18.10 0.82 -37.63
C LEU A 506 -18.70 -0.23 -38.54
N ARG A 507 -18.12 -0.46 -39.77
CA ARG A 507 -18.57 -1.51 -40.67
C ARG A 507 -18.43 -2.89 -40.03
N TYR A 508 -17.35 -3.14 -39.30
CA TYR A 508 -17.19 -4.38 -38.54
C TYR A 508 -18.33 -4.56 -37.54
N LEU A 509 -18.61 -3.57 -36.70
CA LEU A 509 -19.68 -3.61 -35.69
C LEU A 509 -21.07 -3.72 -36.33
N ASP A 510 -21.29 -3.05 -37.47
CA ASP A 510 -22.55 -3.11 -38.23
C ASP A 510 -22.78 -4.51 -38.82
N ASN A 511 -21.73 -5.18 -39.25
CA ASN A 511 -21.83 -6.57 -39.74
C ASN A 511 -22.13 -7.53 -38.59
N GLU A 512 -21.50 -7.31 -37.43
CA GLU A 512 -21.75 -8.15 -36.26
C GLU A 512 -23.17 -8.00 -35.71
N ILE A 513 -23.73 -6.79 -35.67
CA ILE A 513 -25.12 -6.57 -35.24
C ILE A 513 -26.13 -7.15 -36.23
N ARG A 514 -25.79 -7.19 -37.53
CA ARG A 514 -26.62 -7.87 -38.53
C ARG A 514 -26.69 -9.37 -38.29
N LYS A 515 -25.56 -10.01 -37.98
CA LYS A 515 -25.53 -11.44 -37.62
C LYS A 515 -26.39 -11.71 -36.39
N ASP A 516 -26.30 -10.85 -35.36
CA ASP A 516 -27.15 -10.99 -34.18
C ASP A 516 -28.63 -10.88 -34.54
N PHE A 517 -29.00 -9.96 -35.45
CA PHE A 517 -30.37 -9.79 -35.91
C PHE A 517 -30.92 -11.00 -36.69
N GLU A 518 -30.09 -11.74 -37.42
CA GLU A 518 -30.48 -12.94 -38.13
C GLU A 518 -31.08 -14.01 -37.22
N THR A 519 -30.64 -14.06 -35.97
CA THR A 519 -31.21 -14.96 -34.95
C THR A 519 -32.43 -14.38 -34.24
N THR A 520 -32.85 -13.15 -34.58
CA THR A 520 -33.96 -12.42 -33.95
C THR A 520 -34.10 -12.60 -32.45
N PRO A 521 -33.10 -12.24 -31.66
CA PRO A 521 -33.06 -12.49 -30.23
C PRO A 521 -34.20 -11.72 -29.53
N GLN A 522 -34.94 -12.39 -28.63
CA GLN A 522 -35.98 -11.77 -27.84
C GLN A 522 -35.47 -10.86 -26.75
N ARG A 523 -34.18 -10.93 -26.41
CA ARG A 523 -33.52 -10.11 -25.41
C ARG A 523 -32.30 -9.43 -26.01
N ILE A 524 -32.12 -8.16 -25.62
CA ILE A 524 -30.93 -7.40 -25.94
C ILE A 524 -29.85 -7.66 -24.86
N GLY A 525 -28.61 -7.85 -25.30
CA GLY A 525 -27.45 -8.05 -24.43
C GLY A 525 -26.56 -6.82 -24.34
N TYR A 526 -25.55 -6.91 -23.50
CA TYR A 526 -24.60 -5.84 -23.25
C TYR A 526 -23.88 -5.34 -24.53
N GLU A 527 -23.43 -6.25 -25.38
CA GLU A 527 -22.71 -5.88 -26.61
C GLU A 527 -23.59 -5.10 -27.59
N GLN A 528 -24.87 -5.44 -27.69
CA GLN A 528 -25.82 -4.70 -28.52
C GLN A 528 -26.11 -3.31 -27.92
N ILE A 529 -26.22 -3.18 -26.58
CA ILE A 529 -26.40 -1.88 -25.93
C ILE A 529 -25.17 -0.99 -26.17
N LEU A 530 -23.98 -1.55 -26.00
CA LEU A 530 -22.72 -0.84 -26.26
C LEU A 530 -22.60 -0.41 -27.74
N TYR A 531 -22.97 -1.29 -28.66
CA TYR A 531 -23.07 -0.96 -30.09
C TYR A 531 -24.01 0.23 -30.35
N LEU A 532 -25.19 0.21 -29.77
CA LEU A 532 -26.18 1.30 -29.96
C LEU A 532 -25.64 2.64 -29.41
N TYR A 533 -24.99 2.59 -28.26
CA TYR A 533 -24.32 3.76 -27.68
C TYR A 533 -23.23 4.32 -28.61
N VAL A 534 -22.35 3.46 -29.10
CA VAL A 534 -21.27 3.86 -30.03
C VAL A 534 -21.86 4.44 -31.30
N ARG A 535 -22.84 3.79 -31.92
CA ARG A 535 -23.48 4.31 -33.14
C ARG A 535 -24.18 5.64 -32.93
N SER A 536 -24.66 5.92 -31.69
CA SER A 536 -25.23 7.22 -31.36
C SER A 536 -24.20 8.36 -31.39
N LEU A 537 -22.91 8.06 -31.26
CA LEU A 537 -21.79 9.00 -31.37
C LEU A 537 -21.39 9.29 -32.83
N TYR A 538 -21.78 8.42 -33.80
CA TYR A 538 -21.41 8.47 -35.22
C TYR A 538 -22.65 8.51 -36.11
N ARG A 539 -23.61 9.37 -35.80
CA ARG A 539 -24.90 9.46 -36.50
C ARG A 539 -24.78 10.01 -37.93
N ASP A 540 -23.73 10.76 -38.20
CA ASP A 540 -23.36 11.30 -39.51
C ASP A 540 -22.87 10.22 -40.49
N ILE A 541 -22.46 9.05 -40.01
CA ILE A 541 -22.04 7.93 -40.84
C ILE A 541 -23.23 6.98 -41.10
N PRO A 542 -23.63 6.76 -42.35
CA PRO A 542 -24.78 5.94 -42.69
C PRO A 542 -24.67 4.50 -42.16
N LEU A 543 -25.78 3.94 -41.70
CA LEU A 543 -25.89 2.56 -41.23
C LEU A 543 -25.92 1.52 -42.36
N GLY A 544 -26.26 1.94 -43.57
CA GLY A 544 -26.39 1.03 -44.71
C GLY A 544 -27.30 -0.17 -44.39
N ASP A 545 -26.81 -1.39 -44.68
CA ASP A 545 -27.55 -2.64 -44.47
C ASP A 545 -27.82 -2.96 -42.98
N ALA A 546 -27.15 -2.30 -42.03
CA ALA A 546 -27.37 -2.50 -40.62
C ALA A 546 -28.58 -1.74 -40.08
N LEU A 547 -29.21 -0.87 -40.89
CA LEU A 547 -30.32 -0.01 -40.44
C LEU A 547 -31.49 -0.81 -39.83
N LYS A 548 -31.86 -1.94 -40.45
CA LYS A 548 -32.93 -2.80 -39.97
C LYS A 548 -32.61 -3.45 -38.62
N ALA A 549 -31.42 -3.97 -38.48
CA ALA A 549 -30.92 -4.55 -37.22
C ALA A 549 -30.84 -3.48 -36.12
N HIS A 550 -30.26 -2.33 -36.44
CA HIS A 550 -30.19 -1.21 -35.50
C HIS A 550 -31.55 -0.77 -34.95
N LYS A 551 -32.54 -0.57 -35.83
CA LYS A 551 -33.92 -0.22 -35.42
C LYS A 551 -34.57 -1.29 -34.53
N TYR A 552 -34.31 -2.56 -34.83
CA TYR A 552 -34.81 -3.67 -34.02
C TYR A 552 -34.25 -3.61 -32.59
N PHE A 553 -32.92 -3.45 -32.43
CA PHE A 553 -32.30 -3.38 -31.10
C PHE A 553 -32.64 -2.11 -30.34
N ILE A 554 -32.84 -0.96 -31.00
CA ILE A 554 -33.41 0.25 -30.37
C ILE A 554 -34.77 -0.04 -29.77
N ALA A 555 -35.69 -0.71 -30.50
CA ALA A 555 -37.01 -1.06 -30.03
C ALA A 555 -36.98 -2.06 -28.85
N LEU A 556 -36.00 -3.00 -28.85
CA LEU A 556 -35.80 -3.87 -27.71
C LEU A 556 -35.28 -3.09 -26.48
N ALA A 557 -34.31 -2.18 -26.67
CA ALA A 557 -33.81 -1.34 -25.59
C ALA A 557 -34.89 -0.49 -24.93
N GLN A 558 -35.81 0.10 -25.73
CA GLN A 558 -36.99 0.83 -25.23
C GLN A 558 -37.92 -0.02 -24.35
N LYS A 559 -38.05 -1.33 -24.66
CA LYS A 559 -38.92 -2.22 -23.91
C LYS A 559 -38.28 -2.83 -22.66
N GLN A 560 -36.98 -3.05 -22.66
CA GLN A 560 -36.28 -3.91 -21.69
C GLN A 560 -35.38 -3.16 -20.74
N TRP A 561 -35.25 -1.84 -20.86
CA TRP A 561 -34.29 -1.06 -20.03
C TRP A 561 -34.48 -1.25 -18.52
N SER A 562 -35.70 -1.58 -18.05
CA SER A 562 -35.94 -1.82 -16.63
C SER A 562 -35.09 -2.93 -16.03
N ASP A 563 -34.75 -3.95 -16.83
CA ASP A 563 -34.00 -5.12 -16.41
C ASP A 563 -32.46 -4.92 -16.51
N PHE A 564 -32.01 -3.78 -17.02
CA PHE A 564 -30.61 -3.49 -17.26
C PHE A 564 -29.87 -3.13 -15.97
N THR A 565 -28.56 -3.33 -15.99
CA THR A 565 -27.65 -2.81 -14.95
C THR A 565 -27.63 -1.28 -14.97
N LEU A 566 -27.12 -0.65 -13.92
CA LEU A 566 -26.99 0.81 -13.85
C LEU A 566 -26.19 1.37 -15.04
N TYR A 567 -25.09 0.72 -15.41
CA TYR A 567 -24.28 1.10 -16.55
C TYR A 567 -25.06 1.01 -17.87
N GLU A 568 -25.70 -0.11 -18.11
CA GLU A 568 -26.51 -0.32 -19.33
C GLU A 568 -27.69 0.65 -19.38
N LYS A 569 -28.35 0.94 -18.26
CA LYS A 569 -29.41 1.98 -18.16
C LYS A 569 -28.88 3.36 -18.56
N ALA A 570 -27.68 3.72 -18.06
CA ALA A 570 -27.09 5.01 -18.38
C ALA A 570 -26.77 5.13 -19.87
N LEU A 571 -26.11 4.13 -20.47
CA LEU A 571 -25.84 4.11 -21.90
C LEU A 571 -27.13 4.14 -22.74
N THR A 572 -28.18 3.43 -22.30
CA THR A 572 -29.46 3.41 -22.97
C THR A 572 -30.16 4.75 -22.91
N ALA A 573 -30.12 5.45 -21.76
CA ALA A 573 -30.71 6.79 -21.62
C ALA A 573 -30.06 7.79 -22.59
N VAL A 574 -28.71 7.81 -22.65
CA VAL A 574 -27.95 8.64 -23.58
C VAL A 574 -28.29 8.31 -25.03
N THR A 575 -28.31 7.02 -25.35
CA THR A 575 -28.62 6.53 -26.70
C THR A 575 -30.02 6.96 -27.14
N LEU A 576 -31.03 6.70 -26.33
CA LEU A 576 -32.42 7.05 -26.66
C LEU A 576 -32.59 8.56 -26.79
N ASN A 577 -31.98 9.36 -25.93
CA ASN A 577 -32.01 10.81 -26.03
C ASN A 577 -31.40 11.28 -27.37
N ARG A 578 -30.27 10.75 -27.77
CA ARG A 578 -29.59 11.09 -29.03
C ARG A 578 -30.42 10.71 -30.27
N TYR A 579 -31.20 9.64 -30.19
CA TYR A 579 -32.13 9.21 -31.27
C TYR A 579 -33.51 9.83 -31.18
N GLY A 580 -33.75 10.78 -30.23
CA GLY A 580 -34.99 11.56 -30.13
C GLY A 580 -36.09 10.94 -29.24
N PHE A 581 -35.84 9.79 -28.61
CA PHE A 581 -36.77 9.14 -27.65
C PHE A 581 -36.62 9.75 -26.26
N LYS A 582 -36.92 11.06 -26.16
CA LYS A 582 -36.65 11.86 -24.96
C LYS A 582 -37.46 11.41 -23.76
N GLN A 583 -38.72 10.99 -23.95
CA GLN A 583 -39.56 10.57 -22.84
C GLN A 583 -39.05 9.32 -22.14
N GLU A 584 -38.65 8.32 -22.94
CA GLU A 584 -38.09 7.08 -22.43
C GLU A 584 -36.75 7.34 -21.73
N ALA A 585 -35.89 8.17 -22.30
CA ALA A 585 -34.62 8.58 -21.70
C ALA A 585 -34.85 9.23 -20.32
N GLN A 586 -35.87 10.14 -20.20
CA GLN A 586 -36.21 10.75 -18.94
C GLN A 586 -36.80 9.75 -17.92
N ASN A 587 -37.54 8.74 -18.37
CA ASN A 587 -38.07 7.69 -17.48
C ASN A 587 -36.94 6.85 -16.91
N ILE A 588 -35.91 6.55 -17.73
CA ILE A 588 -34.69 5.86 -17.26
C ILE A 588 -33.97 6.73 -16.23
N LEU A 589 -33.80 8.03 -16.50
CA LEU A 589 -33.12 8.94 -15.59
C LEU A 589 -33.82 9.04 -14.23
N LYS A 590 -35.17 9.12 -14.23
CA LYS A 590 -35.97 9.08 -13.00
C LYS A 590 -35.72 7.79 -12.20
N SER A 591 -35.69 6.64 -12.89
CA SER A 591 -35.36 5.36 -12.27
C SER A 591 -33.95 5.35 -11.65
N LEU A 592 -32.93 5.85 -12.36
CA LEU A 592 -31.57 5.92 -11.87
C LEU A 592 -31.49 6.80 -10.63
N ARG A 593 -32.18 7.93 -10.58
CA ARG A 593 -32.20 8.86 -9.43
C ARG A 593 -32.70 8.20 -8.15
N GLN A 594 -33.66 7.24 -8.25
CA GLN A 594 -34.21 6.54 -7.10
C GLN A 594 -33.19 5.62 -6.41
N TYR A 595 -32.16 5.15 -7.11
CA TYR A 595 -31.10 4.29 -6.57
C TYR A 595 -29.89 5.07 -6.08
N ALA A 596 -29.87 6.39 -6.26
CA ALA A 596 -28.76 7.22 -5.85
C ALA A 596 -28.75 7.44 -4.33
N VAL A 597 -27.57 7.54 -3.77
CA VAL A 597 -27.32 7.99 -2.41
C VAL A 597 -26.68 9.36 -2.48
N THR A 598 -27.23 10.32 -1.76
CA THR A 598 -26.74 11.71 -1.72
C THR A 598 -26.40 12.08 -0.29
N ASN A 599 -25.19 12.58 -0.06
CA ASN A 599 -24.81 13.23 1.18
C ASN A 599 -23.79 14.36 0.91
N ASN A 600 -23.71 15.30 1.85
CA ASN A 600 -22.85 16.49 1.68
C ASN A 600 -21.35 16.16 1.67
N GLU A 601 -20.92 15.06 2.29
CA GLU A 601 -19.52 14.69 2.36
C GLU A 601 -19.07 13.92 1.13
N GLN A 602 -19.88 12.96 0.65
CA GLN A 602 -19.52 12.08 -0.47
C GLN A 602 -20.00 12.56 -1.83
N GLY A 603 -20.97 13.48 -1.83
CA GLY A 603 -21.69 13.82 -3.03
C GLY A 603 -22.81 12.83 -3.36
N MET A 604 -23.14 12.71 -4.65
CA MET A 604 -24.15 11.79 -5.16
C MET A 604 -23.51 10.61 -5.86
N TYR A 605 -23.89 9.40 -5.46
CA TYR A 605 -23.32 8.16 -6.01
C TYR A 605 -24.29 6.98 -5.88
N TRP A 606 -23.94 5.86 -6.52
CA TRP A 606 -24.68 4.60 -6.45
C TRP A 606 -23.87 3.56 -5.73
N PRO A 607 -24.39 2.94 -4.64
CA PRO A 607 -23.68 1.89 -3.91
C PRO A 607 -23.37 0.71 -4.83
N ASN A 608 -22.14 0.26 -4.80
CA ASN A 608 -21.71 -0.89 -5.59
C ASN A 608 -22.38 -2.18 -5.11
N ASN A 609 -23.24 -2.73 -5.91
CA ASN A 609 -23.72 -4.08 -5.71
C ASN A 609 -22.67 -5.04 -6.25
N ARG A 610 -21.91 -5.72 -5.39
CA ARG A 610 -20.83 -6.67 -5.75
C ARG A 610 -21.23 -7.72 -6.80
N ARG A 611 -22.52 -7.95 -7.02
CA ARG A 611 -23.05 -8.84 -8.07
C ARG A 611 -22.99 -8.26 -9.48
N GLN A 612 -22.74 -6.97 -9.66
CA GLN A 612 -22.76 -6.30 -10.97
C GLN A 612 -21.38 -5.92 -11.52
N ILE A 613 -20.29 -6.20 -10.78
CA ILE A 613 -18.91 -5.73 -11.05
C ILE A 613 -18.21 -6.52 -12.17
N TYR A 614 -18.86 -7.48 -12.81
CA TYR A 614 -18.14 -8.39 -13.71
C TYR A 614 -17.68 -7.78 -15.04
N ARG A 615 -18.10 -6.56 -15.41
CA ARG A 615 -17.73 -5.95 -16.70
C ARG A 615 -17.23 -4.51 -16.62
N ASN A 616 -17.71 -3.70 -15.68
CA ASN A 616 -17.36 -2.28 -15.56
C ASN A 616 -17.01 -1.92 -14.13
N SER A 617 -16.00 -1.07 -13.95
CA SER A 617 -15.63 -0.55 -12.64
C SER A 617 -16.71 0.40 -12.10
N ALA A 618 -16.66 0.67 -10.79
CA ALA A 618 -17.51 1.68 -10.17
C ALA A 618 -17.37 3.05 -10.85
N ILE A 619 -16.14 3.40 -11.20
CA ILE A 619 -15.82 4.67 -11.87
C ILE A 619 -16.47 4.72 -13.26
N GLN A 620 -16.30 3.69 -14.08
CA GLN A 620 -16.90 3.64 -15.42
C GLN A 620 -18.45 3.73 -15.36
N THR A 621 -19.05 3.03 -14.39
CA THR A 621 -20.49 3.09 -14.18
C THR A 621 -20.92 4.50 -13.77
N HIS A 622 -20.20 5.11 -12.85
CA HIS A 622 -20.48 6.46 -12.40
C HIS A 622 -20.35 7.50 -13.50
N VAL A 623 -19.32 7.39 -14.34
CA VAL A 623 -19.09 8.27 -15.48
C VAL A 623 -20.22 8.14 -16.51
N ALA A 624 -20.67 6.93 -16.82
CA ALA A 624 -21.82 6.73 -17.72
C ALA A 624 -23.11 7.39 -17.15
N LEU A 625 -23.30 7.29 -15.83
CA LEU A 625 -24.40 7.98 -15.15
C LEU A 625 -24.26 9.51 -15.23
N MET A 626 -23.04 10.04 -14.99
CA MET A 626 -22.78 11.48 -15.16
C MET A 626 -23.06 11.95 -16.58
N GLU A 627 -22.63 11.20 -17.59
CA GLU A 627 -22.93 11.52 -19.01
C GLU A 627 -24.43 11.56 -19.25
N ALA A 628 -25.19 10.59 -18.72
CA ALA A 628 -26.64 10.54 -18.87
C ALA A 628 -27.33 11.73 -18.20
N PHE A 629 -26.99 12.07 -16.97
CA PHE A 629 -27.55 13.22 -16.27
C PHE A 629 -27.20 14.52 -16.99
N TYR A 630 -25.94 14.71 -17.37
CA TYR A 630 -25.48 15.92 -18.04
C TYR A 630 -26.10 16.10 -19.44
N GLU A 631 -26.20 15.05 -20.26
CA GLU A 631 -26.79 15.15 -21.60
C GLU A 631 -28.31 15.41 -21.58
N LEU A 632 -29.01 14.90 -20.58
CA LEU A 632 -30.48 15.03 -20.51
C LEU A 632 -30.91 16.31 -19.79
N GLU A 633 -30.13 16.76 -18.76
CA GLU A 633 -30.56 17.86 -17.89
C GLU A 633 -29.56 19.02 -17.78
N GLY A 634 -28.36 18.85 -18.35
CA GLY A 634 -27.29 19.84 -18.29
C GLY A 634 -26.55 19.85 -16.95
N ASN A 635 -25.94 20.97 -16.64
CA ASN A 635 -25.25 21.16 -15.37
C ASN A 635 -26.27 21.49 -14.26
N THR A 636 -26.48 20.55 -13.37
CA THR A 636 -27.41 20.63 -12.23
C THR A 636 -26.65 20.46 -10.91
N PRO A 637 -27.25 20.85 -9.76
CA PRO A 637 -26.63 20.52 -8.47
C PRO A 637 -26.31 19.05 -8.27
N GLU A 638 -27.08 18.14 -8.88
CA GLU A 638 -26.82 16.71 -8.83
C GLU A 638 -25.53 16.34 -9.60
N THR A 639 -25.33 16.91 -10.79
CA THR A 639 -24.09 16.68 -11.56
C THR A 639 -22.86 17.21 -10.84
N GLU A 640 -22.96 18.29 -10.08
CA GLU A 640 -21.87 18.78 -9.23
C GLU A 640 -21.57 17.81 -8.06
N LEU A 641 -22.62 17.28 -7.41
CA LEU A 641 -22.45 16.26 -6.37
C LEU A 641 -21.87 14.95 -6.94
N MET A 642 -22.20 14.61 -8.18
CA MET A 642 -21.59 13.45 -8.86
C MET A 642 -20.10 13.70 -9.17
N LYS A 643 -19.72 14.91 -9.60
CA LYS A 643 -18.30 15.31 -9.74
C LYS A 643 -17.57 15.19 -8.42
N GLN A 644 -18.18 15.67 -7.34
CA GLN A 644 -17.57 15.57 -6.00
C GLN A 644 -17.24 14.12 -5.65
N TRP A 645 -18.15 13.18 -5.88
CA TRP A 645 -17.88 11.77 -5.65
C TRP A 645 -16.71 11.26 -6.53
N LEU A 646 -16.77 11.53 -7.83
CA LEU A 646 -15.73 11.07 -8.78
C LEU A 646 -14.34 11.55 -8.39
N LEU A 647 -14.23 12.80 -7.94
CA LEU A 647 -12.96 13.38 -7.53
C LEU A 647 -12.42 12.80 -6.22
N ARG A 648 -13.32 12.47 -5.28
CA ARG A 648 -12.95 11.77 -4.05
C ARG A 648 -12.45 10.34 -4.30
N GLN A 649 -12.85 9.71 -5.42
CA GLN A 649 -12.34 8.41 -5.81
C GLN A 649 -10.91 8.44 -6.37
N LYS A 650 -10.40 9.62 -6.75
CA LYS A 650 -9.00 9.79 -7.14
C LYS A 650 -8.13 9.86 -5.89
N GLN A 651 -7.60 8.74 -5.48
CA GLN A 651 -6.78 8.62 -4.26
C GLN A 651 -5.27 8.52 -4.58
N THR A 652 -4.94 8.14 -5.80
CA THR A 652 -3.58 8.09 -6.34
C THR A 652 -3.45 9.01 -7.55
N GLN A 653 -2.42 8.80 -8.36
CA GLN A 653 -2.20 9.53 -9.62
C GLN A 653 -3.35 9.39 -10.62
N ASN A 654 -4.17 8.34 -10.50
CA ASN A 654 -5.25 8.02 -11.44
C ASN A 654 -6.45 7.36 -10.74
N TRP A 655 -7.44 6.89 -11.51
CA TRP A 655 -8.63 6.15 -11.00
C TRP A 655 -8.46 4.63 -11.10
N GLY A 656 -7.27 4.12 -10.77
CA GLY A 656 -6.98 2.71 -10.60
C GLY A 656 -6.57 1.95 -11.87
N ASN A 657 -7.12 2.27 -13.03
CA ASN A 657 -6.73 1.68 -14.32
C ASN A 657 -6.96 2.64 -15.48
N VAL A 658 -6.37 2.33 -16.65
CA VAL A 658 -6.43 3.20 -17.84
C VAL A 658 -7.87 3.51 -18.28
N PRO A 659 -8.79 2.53 -18.46
CA PRO A 659 -10.16 2.85 -18.86
C PRO A 659 -10.91 3.75 -17.86
N SER A 660 -10.82 3.47 -16.57
CA SER A 660 -11.46 4.29 -15.53
C SER A 660 -10.90 5.69 -15.49
N THR A 661 -9.59 5.84 -15.71
CA THR A 661 -8.93 7.15 -15.74
C THR A 661 -9.35 7.95 -16.98
N VAL A 662 -9.41 7.33 -18.15
CA VAL A 662 -9.91 7.97 -19.38
C VAL A 662 -11.35 8.45 -19.19
N ASP A 663 -12.21 7.59 -18.67
CA ASP A 663 -13.61 7.91 -18.41
C ASP A 663 -13.77 9.04 -17.40
N ALA A 664 -12.99 9.05 -16.32
CA ALA A 664 -13.02 10.10 -15.31
C ALA A 664 -12.56 11.45 -15.89
N ILE A 665 -11.45 11.46 -16.66
CA ILE A 665 -10.98 12.67 -17.36
C ILE A 665 -12.07 13.18 -18.32
N TYR A 666 -12.69 12.27 -19.07
CA TYR A 666 -13.79 12.60 -19.98
C TYR A 666 -14.94 13.28 -19.24
N ALA A 667 -15.44 12.68 -18.16
CA ALA A 667 -16.57 13.20 -17.41
C ALA A 667 -16.30 14.60 -16.83
N LEU A 668 -15.11 14.81 -16.26
CA LEU A 668 -14.70 16.10 -15.70
C LEU A 668 -14.61 17.19 -16.77
N LEU A 669 -14.04 16.85 -17.93
CA LEU A 669 -13.94 17.81 -19.06
C LEU A 669 -15.29 18.05 -19.74
N LEU A 670 -16.16 17.04 -19.81
CA LEU A 670 -17.51 17.17 -20.36
C LEU A 670 -18.35 18.13 -19.53
N THR A 671 -18.34 17.97 -18.22
CA THR A 671 -19.18 18.73 -17.27
C THR A 671 -18.55 20.05 -16.81
N GLY A 672 -17.26 20.22 -17.04
CA GLY A 672 -16.49 21.39 -16.59
C GLY A 672 -15.83 22.20 -17.70
N LYS A 673 -16.35 22.12 -18.90
CA LYS A 673 -15.76 22.70 -20.12
C LYS A 673 -15.40 24.20 -20.00
N ASP A 674 -16.22 24.96 -19.29
CA ASP A 674 -16.04 26.41 -19.16
C ASP A 674 -15.19 26.82 -17.95
N GLN A 675 -14.94 25.88 -17.01
CA GLN A 675 -14.19 26.15 -15.78
C GLN A 675 -12.67 26.26 -16.00
N LEU A 676 -12.12 25.75 -17.12
CA LEU A 676 -10.70 25.94 -17.46
C LEU A 676 -10.32 27.40 -17.73
N ASN A 677 -11.28 28.24 -18.08
CA ASN A 677 -11.09 29.64 -18.45
C ASN A 677 -11.51 30.64 -17.34
N GLN A 678 -12.09 30.18 -16.25
CA GLN A 678 -12.57 31.05 -15.18
C GLN A 678 -11.49 31.23 -14.12
N SER A 679 -11.05 32.47 -13.93
CA SER A 679 -10.36 32.92 -12.73
C SER A 679 -11.43 33.21 -11.67
N GLU A 680 -11.73 32.27 -10.82
CA GLU A 680 -12.62 32.50 -9.70
C GLU A 680 -11.96 33.38 -8.66
N LYS A 681 -12.71 34.28 -8.06
CA LYS A 681 -12.24 35.09 -6.95
C LYS A 681 -12.80 34.48 -5.66
N ILE A 682 -12.01 33.61 -5.06
CA ILE A 682 -12.23 33.17 -3.69
C ILE A 682 -11.41 34.07 -2.77
N THR A 683 -12.00 34.52 -1.69
CA THR A 683 -11.30 35.16 -0.59
C THR A 683 -11.31 34.22 0.59
N VAL A 684 -10.15 33.97 1.17
CA VAL A 684 -9.96 33.12 2.34
C VAL A 684 -9.45 33.96 3.50
N GLU A 685 -10.16 33.92 4.61
CA GLU A 685 -9.72 34.49 5.88
C GLU A 685 -9.49 33.36 6.87
N LEU A 686 -8.28 33.23 7.40
CA LEU A 686 -7.93 32.30 8.45
C LEU A 686 -7.77 33.07 9.76
N GLY A 687 -8.77 33.01 10.64
CA GLY A 687 -8.86 33.90 11.78
C GLY A 687 -8.99 35.37 11.34
N LYS A 688 -8.00 36.18 11.68
CA LYS A 688 -7.94 37.60 11.27
C LYS A 688 -7.05 37.85 10.07
N GLN A 689 -6.44 36.82 9.53
CA GLN A 689 -5.50 36.92 8.43
C GLN A 689 -6.19 36.61 7.11
N THR A 690 -6.24 37.55 6.19
CA THR A 690 -6.64 37.31 4.81
C THR A 690 -5.48 36.64 4.07
N LEU A 691 -5.74 35.44 3.52
CA LEU A 691 -4.74 34.71 2.77
C LEU A 691 -4.66 35.26 1.35
N PRO A 692 -3.46 35.54 0.83
CA PRO A 692 -3.30 36.02 -0.52
C PRO A 692 -3.64 34.89 -1.52
N VAL A 693 -4.76 35.04 -2.20
CA VAL A 693 -5.15 34.18 -3.32
C VAL A 693 -4.53 34.78 -4.58
N SER A 694 -3.31 34.39 -4.92
CA SER A 694 -2.62 34.91 -6.09
C SER A 694 -2.85 34.03 -7.30
N THR A 695 -3.61 34.53 -8.27
CA THR A 695 -3.84 33.86 -9.56
C THR A 695 -2.58 33.70 -10.40
N THR A 696 -1.55 34.51 -10.16
CA THR A 696 -0.26 34.43 -10.86
C THR A 696 0.70 33.44 -10.27
N ALA A 697 0.66 33.20 -8.96
CA ALA A 697 1.53 32.25 -8.30
C ALA A 697 0.91 30.83 -8.24
N ASN A 698 -0.39 30.70 -8.37
CA ASN A 698 -1.12 29.43 -8.25
C ASN A 698 -2.28 29.33 -9.26
N PRO A 699 -1.99 29.17 -10.54
CA PRO A 699 -2.98 29.18 -11.61
C PRO A 699 -3.87 27.93 -11.61
N LEU A 700 -3.52 26.92 -10.80
CA LEU A 700 -4.30 25.70 -10.63
C LEU A 700 -5.44 25.86 -9.63
N GLY A 701 -5.53 27.04 -8.96
CA GLY A 701 -6.52 27.24 -7.90
C GLY A 701 -6.33 26.32 -6.69
N TYR A 702 -5.11 25.77 -6.47
CA TYR A 702 -4.76 25.03 -5.27
C TYR A 702 -3.99 25.91 -4.32
N LEU A 703 -4.58 26.18 -3.15
CA LEU A 703 -3.98 26.98 -2.09
C LEU A 703 -3.50 26.05 -0.99
N LYS A 704 -2.29 26.24 -0.52
CA LYS A 704 -1.76 25.56 0.67
C LYS A 704 -0.94 26.53 1.50
N TYR A 705 -1.36 26.69 2.75
CA TYR A 705 -0.66 27.51 3.73
C TYR A 705 -0.34 26.64 4.94
N THR A 706 0.89 26.69 5.38
CA THR A 706 1.39 25.89 6.51
C THR A 706 2.02 26.82 7.53
N TYR A 707 1.58 26.70 8.76
CA TYR A 707 2.04 27.48 9.91
C TYR A 707 2.74 26.54 10.89
N THR A 708 3.92 26.95 11.35
CA THR A 708 4.68 26.26 12.41
C THR A 708 4.07 26.57 13.79
N ALA A 709 4.46 25.81 14.81
CA ALA A 709 3.94 25.93 16.18
C ALA A 709 3.92 27.38 16.71
N SER A 710 4.97 28.15 16.41
CA SER A 710 5.13 29.55 16.88
C SER A 710 4.22 30.56 16.16
N GLU A 711 3.71 30.19 14.98
CA GLU A 711 2.88 31.04 14.12
C GLU A 711 1.39 30.82 14.36
N ILE A 712 1.01 29.70 14.99
CA ILE A 712 -0.38 29.31 15.20
C ILE A 712 -1.03 30.22 16.25
N GLN A 713 -2.12 30.90 15.84
CA GLN A 713 -2.98 31.65 16.73
C GLN A 713 -4.32 30.94 16.93
N PRO A 714 -4.97 31.05 18.10
CA PRO A 714 -6.22 30.34 18.39
C PRO A 714 -7.37 30.68 17.42
N ASP A 715 -7.41 31.89 16.86
CA ASP A 715 -8.43 32.32 15.90
C ASP A 715 -8.24 31.69 14.52
N MET A 716 -7.03 31.20 14.18
CA MET A 716 -6.76 30.48 12.93
C MET A 716 -7.47 29.12 12.83
N LEU A 717 -8.10 28.65 13.91
CA LEU A 717 -8.97 27.47 13.86
C LEU A 717 -10.31 27.77 13.17
N ASN A 718 -10.58 29.01 12.79
CA ASN A 718 -11.74 29.43 11.99
C ASN A 718 -11.27 29.80 10.58
N ALA A 719 -11.87 29.20 9.59
CA ALA A 719 -11.66 29.51 8.19
C ALA A 719 -12.95 30.08 7.59
N ASP A 720 -12.89 31.30 7.12
CA ASP A 720 -13.97 31.99 6.40
C ASP A 720 -13.65 31.98 4.90
N ILE A 721 -14.51 31.40 4.10
CA ILE A 721 -14.36 31.31 2.66
C ILE A 721 -15.49 32.09 2.00
N THR A 722 -15.16 33.13 1.28
CA THR A 722 -16.11 33.91 0.48
C THR A 722 -15.94 33.55 -0.99
N GLN A 723 -17.01 33.01 -1.56
CA GLN A 723 -17.05 32.54 -2.95
C GLN A 723 -17.96 33.41 -3.78
N THR A 724 -17.54 33.78 -4.99
CA THR A 724 -18.28 34.67 -5.89
C THR A 724 -19.09 33.93 -6.95
N THR A 725 -18.86 32.64 -7.11
CA THR A 725 -19.51 31.76 -8.10
C THR A 725 -20.00 30.46 -7.47
N ASP A 726 -21.02 29.84 -8.07
CA ASP A 726 -21.55 28.53 -7.62
C ASP A 726 -20.70 27.38 -8.16
N SER A 727 -19.39 27.40 -7.91
CA SER A 727 -18.50 26.29 -8.28
C SER A 727 -17.98 25.54 -7.06
N PRO A 728 -17.75 24.23 -7.20
CA PRO A 728 -17.33 23.42 -6.07
C PRO A 728 -15.88 23.74 -5.70
N SER A 729 -15.68 24.10 -4.44
CA SER A 729 -14.37 24.21 -3.82
C SER A 729 -14.27 23.26 -2.64
N TRP A 730 -13.13 22.62 -2.49
CA TRP A 730 -12.89 21.76 -1.36
C TRP A 730 -11.46 21.83 -0.86
N GLY A 731 -11.29 21.43 0.38
CA GLY A 731 -10.01 21.43 1.05
C GLY A 731 -10.15 20.93 2.47
N GLY A 732 -9.25 21.40 3.33
CA GLY A 732 -9.26 21.07 4.74
C GLY A 732 -8.41 22.01 5.57
N LEU A 733 -8.74 22.05 6.84
CA LEU A 733 -7.93 22.65 7.89
C LEU A 733 -7.43 21.52 8.79
N TYR A 734 -6.11 21.39 8.90
CA TYR A 734 -5.43 20.31 9.61
C TYR A 734 -4.60 20.89 10.74
N LEU A 735 -4.98 20.60 11.98
CA LEU A 735 -4.17 20.92 13.17
C LEU A 735 -3.41 19.66 13.59
N GLN A 736 -2.09 19.74 13.57
CA GLN A 736 -1.20 18.69 14.09
C GLN A 736 -0.61 19.14 15.44
N TYR A 737 -0.65 18.24 16.42
CA TYR A 737 -0.12 18.48 17.74
C TYR A 737 0.34 17.18 18.40
N PHE A 738 1.27 17.29 19.35
CA PHE A 738 1.67 16.14 20.16
C PHE A 738 0.74 16.01 21.37
N GLU A 739 0.30 14.80 21.65
CA GLU A 739 -0.55 14.45 22.78
C GLU A 739 -0.07 13.16 23.43
N LYS A 740 -0.10 13.08 24.75
CA LYS A 740 0.28 11.87 25.49
C LYS A 740 -0.72 10.76 25.25
N PHE A 741 -0.26 9.51 25.12
CA PHE A 741 -1.11 8.35 24.83
C PHE A 741 -2.29 8.19 25.80
N ASP A 742 -2.08 8.48 27.10
CA ASP A 742 -3.10 8.36 28.14
C ASP A 742 -4.14 9.50 28.12
N GLN A 743 -3.93 10.53 27.31
CA GLN A 743 -4.85 11.67 27.13
C GLN A 743 -5.62 11.59 25.82
N VAL A 744 -5.15 10.78 24.85
CA VAL A 744 -5.83 10.63 23.57
C VAL A 744 -7.22 10.03 23.77
N GLN A 745 -8.23 10.75 23.29
CA GLN A 745 -9.61 10.31 23.36
C GLN A 745 -10.03 9.62 22.05
N GLN A 746 -10.88 8.59 22.18
CA GLN A 746 -11.45 7.91 21.03
C GLN A 746 -12.26 8.89 20.17
N GLN A 747 -11.85 9.06 18.92
CA GLN A 747 -12.60 9.84 17.96
C GLN A 747 -13.65 8.96 17.25
N LYS A 748 -14.88 9.48 17.12
CA LYS A 748 -16.01 8.82 16.45
C LYS A 748 -16.36 9.62 15.20
N GLY A 749 -15.90 9.16 14.05
CA GLY A 749 -16.15 9.78 12.74
C GLY A 749 -16.77 8.81 11.74
N ILE A 750 -16.40 8.97 10.48
CA ILE A 750 -16.64 8.01 9.40
C ILE A 750 -15.84 6.73 9.65
N LEU A 751 -14.61 6.88 10.12
CA LEU A 751 -13.78 5.81 10.66
C LEU A 751 -13.87 5.81 12.18
N SER A 752 -13.79 4.63 12.77
CA SER A 752 -13.53 4.47 14.20
C SER A 752 -12.70 3.22 14.46
N VAL A 753 -11.88 3.28 15.50
CA VAL A 753 -11.07 2.16 15.98
C VAL A 753 -11.18 2.04 17.49
N THR A 754 -11.29 0.79 17.98
CA THR A 754 -11.18 0.48 19.40
C THR A 754 -10.13 -0.60 19.59
N LYS A 755 -9.31 -0.45 20.62
CA LYS A 755 -8.32 -1.42 21.02
C LYS A 755 -8.72 -2.03 22.37
N LYS A 756 -8.72 -3.36 22.47
CA LYS A 756 -8.97 -4.11 23.71
C LYS A 756 -7.98 -5.25 23.82
N LEU A 757 -7.50 -5.46 25.04
CA LEU A 757 -6.56 -6.53 25.36
C LEU A 757 -7.27 -7.63 26.16
N PHE A 758 -6.99 -8.88 25.80
CA PHE A 758 -7.55 -10.06 26.44
C PHE A 758 -6.44 -11.03 26.81
N ILE A 759 -6.51 -11.61 27.99
CA ILE A 759 -5.63 -12.70 28.42
C ILE A 759 -6.23 -13.99 27.86
N GLU A 760 -5.43 -14.76 27.10
CA GLU A 760 -5.83 -16.08 26.62
C GLU A 760 -5.54 -17.13 27.70
N LYS A 761 -6.55 -17.84 28.15
CA LYS A 761 -6.43 -18.97 29.08
C LYS A 761 -7.06 -20.23 28.51
N ILE A 762 -6.59 -21.37 28.97
CA ILE A 762 -7.21 -22.66 28.69
C ILE A 762 -8.11 -22.99 29.89
N GLY A 763 -9.43 -23.03 29.66
CA GLY A 763 -10.40 -23.42 30.69
C GLY A 763 -10.24 -24.85 31.15
N SER A 764 -10.90 -25.21 32.20
CA SER A 764 -10.92 -26.59 32.73
C SER A 764 -11.49 -27.63 31.78
N ASP A 765 -12.26 -27.17 30.76
CA ASP A 765 -12.82 -27.97 29.67
C ASP A 765 -11.88 -28.07 28.45
N GLY A 766 -10.67 -27.55 28.52
CA GLY A 766 -9.69 -27.51 27.44
C GLY A 766 -9.97 -26.49 26.34
N LYS A 767 -10.99 -25.63 26.49
CA LYS A 767 -11.30 -24.59 25.52
C LYS A 767 -10.53 -23.31 25.83
N GLN A 768 -10.19 -22.56 24.76
CA GLN A 768 -9.61 -21.24 24.88
C GLN A 768 -10.67 -20.23 25.33
N GLU A 769 -10.37 -19.50 26.38
CA GLU A 769 -11.18 -18.42 26.93
C GLU A 769 -10.41 -17.11 26.88
N LEU A 770 -11.07 -16.02 26.44
CA LEU A 770 -10.50 -14.70 26.38
C LEU A 770 -11.08 -13.83 27.51
N LEU A 771 -10.23 -13.53 28.49
CA LEU A 771 -10.59 -12.71 29.64
C LEU A 771 -10.14 -11.27 29.41
N PRO A 772 -11.05 -10.27 29.49
CA PRO A 772 -10.66 -8.88 29.34
C PRO A 772 -9.59 -8.46 30.36
N LEU A 773 -8.57 -7.73 29.90
CA LEU A 773 -7.55 -7.14 30.78
C LEU A 773 -8.24 -6.22 31.80
N GLY A 774 -7.84 -6.31 33.06
CA GLY A 774 -8.46 -5.60 34.19
C GLY A 774 -9.37 -6.45 35.07
N LYS A 775 -9.87 -7.60 34.58
CA LYS A 775 -10.55 -8.61 35.42
C LYS A 775 -9.57 -9.52 36.16
N GLU A 776 -8.40 -9.76 35.57
CA GLU A 776 -7.32 -10.53 36.15
C GLU A 776 -5.99 -9.81 36.08
N LYS A 777 -5.05 -10.17 36.96
CA LYS A 777 -3.70 -9.64 36.98
C LYS A 777 -2.91 -10.30 35.84
N LEU A 778 -2.27 -9.49 35.02
CA LEU A 778 -1.40 -9.96 33.96
C LEU A 778 -0.06 -10.41 34.56
N LYS A 779 0.43 -11.55 34.08
CA LYS A 779 1.70 -12.14 34.51
C LYS A 779 2.68 -12.30 33.37
N THR A 780 3.97 -12.32 33.70
CA THR A 780 5.02 -12.70 32.75
C THR A 780 4.76 -14.11 32.25
N GLY A 781 4.82 -14.30 30.93
CA GLY A 781 4.51 -15.58 30.25
C GLY A 781 3.06 -15.72 29.82
N ASP A 782 2.16 -14.84 30.22
CA ASP A 782 0.79 -14.85 29.70
C ASP A 782 0.77 -14.51 28.20
N LYS A 783 -0.18 -15.12 27.50
CA LYS A 783 -0.48 -14.76 26.11
C LYS A 783 -1.64 -13.79 26.08
N VAL A 784 -1.42 -12.65 25.48
CA VAL A 784 -2.42 -11.58 25.31
C VAL A 784 -2.86 -11.51 23.86
N ILE A 785 -4.15 -11.41 23.65
CA ILE A 785 -4.76 -11.15 22.34
C ILE A 785 -5.12 -9.67 22.26
N THR A 786 -4.49 -8.96 21.37
CA THR A 786 -4.89 -7.59 20.99
C THR A 786 -6.03 -7.68 20.01
N ARG A 787 -7.18 -7.12 20.36
CA ARG A 787 -8.36 -7.03 19.51
C ARG A 787 -8.58 -5.59 19.07
N LEU A 788 -8.52 -5.38 17.76
CA LEU A 788 -8.79 -4.10 17.11
C LEU A 788 -10.14 -4.20 16.40
N THR A 789 -11.09 -3.36 16.79
CA THR A 789 -12.39 -3.30 16.12
C THR A 789 -12.44 -2.02 15.30
N LEU A 790 -12.52 -2.19 13.99
CA LEU A 790 -12.61 -1.11 13.01
C LEU A 790 -14.07 -0.96 12.58
N SER A 791 -14.55 0.27 12.46
CA SER A 791 -15.88 0.53 11.89
C SER A 791 -15.78 1.59 10.81
N LEU A 792 -16.41 1.31 9.66
CA LEU A 792 -16.49 2.20 8.52
C LEU A 792 -17.95 2.49 8.20
N LYS A 793 -18.33 3.75 8.09
CA LYS A 793 -19.67 4.16 7.71
C LYS A 793 -19.89 4.14 6.19
N GLN A 794 -18.85 3.99 5.41
CA GLN A 794 -18.84 3.94 3.95
C GLN A 794 -17.69 3.06 3.43
N ASP A 795 -17.74 2.69 2.14
CA ASP A 795 -16.65 2.00 1.47
C ASP A 795 -15.45 2.95 1.33
N MET A 796 -14.25 2.48 1.63
CA MET A 796 -13.02 3.27 1.54
C MET A 796 -11.86 2.42 1.05
N ASP A 797 -10.96 3.07 0.31
CA ASP A 797 -9.76 2.47 -0.22
C ASP A 797 -8.51 3.02 0.47
N PHE A 798 -7.40 2.26 0.35
CA PHE A 798 -6.07 2.61 0.86
C PHE A 798 -6.07 3.01 2.34
N LEU A 799 -6.55 2.09 3.18
CA LEU A 799 -6.61 2.29 4.62
C LEU A 799 -5.39 1.70 5.31
N TYR A 800 -4.90 2.43 6.30
CA TYR A 800 -3.77 2.07 7.13
C TYR A 800 -4.17 2.05 8.60
N LEU A 801 -3.85 0.95 9.26
CA LEU A 801 -4.04 0.80 10.70
C LEU A 801 -2.67 0.55 11.33
N LYS A 802 -2.30 1.41 12.27
CA LYS A 802 -1.06 1.32 13.07
C LYS A 802 -1.43 1.10 14.52
N ASP A 803 -0.96 0.01 15.11
CA ASP A 803 -1.17 -0.28 16.52
C ASP A 803 0.16 -0.30 17.27
N PHE A 804 0.34 0.64 18.18
CA PHE A 804 1.49 0.69 19.08
C PHE A 804 1.34 -0.29 20.23
N ARG A 805 2.41 -1.02 20.53
CA ARG A 805 2.48 -1.97 21.65
C ARG A 805 3.13 -1.36 22.89
N ALA A 806 2.79 -1.90 24.07
CA ALA A 806 3.56 -1.69 25.29
C ALA A 806 4.90 -2.43 25.23
N ALA A 807 5.93 -1.91 25.90
CA ALA A 807 7.29 -2.47 25.88
C ALA A 807 7.37 -3.88 26.51
N CYS A 808 6.42 -4.27 27.33
CA CYS A 808 6.34 -5.63 27.91
C CYS A 808 5.79 -6.68 26.94
N PHE A 809 5.35 -6.31 25.74
CA PHE A 809 4.75 -7.23 24.76
C PHE A 809 5.71 -7.63 23.67
N GLU A 810 5.88 -8.92 23.47
CA GLU A 810 6.66 -9.53 22.41
C GLU A 810 5.72 -10.10 21.33
N PRO A 811 5.86 -9.72 20.03
CA PRO A 811 5.01 -10.23 18.97
C PRO A 811 5.27 -11.73 18.73
N ILE A 812 4.20 -12.52 18.59
CA ILE A 812 4.30 -13.93 18.24
C ILE A 812 4.51 -14.10 16.74
N GLY A 813 3.78 -13.34 15.92
CA GLY A 813 3.97 -13.29 14.47
C GLY A 813 5.04 -12.25 14.12
N GLN A 814 6.21 -12.71 13.68
CA GLN A 814 7.33 -11.81 13.32
C GLN A 814 7.48 -11.63 11.81
N LEU A 815 6.77 -12.43 11.01
CA LEU A 815 6.85 -12.36 9.55
C LEU A 815 5.78 -11.44 9.00
N SER A 816 6.22 -10.46 8.24
CA SER A 816 5.34 -9.59 7.47
C SER A 816 4.83 -10.31 6.22
N GLY A 817 3.62 -10.03 5.80
CA GLY A 817 3.06 -10.62 4.59
C GLY A 817 1.56 -10.42 4.41
N ASN A 818 1.08 -10.84 3.25
CA ASN A 818 -0.36 -10.80 2.96
C ASN A 818 -1.12 -11.84 3.79
N GLN A 819 -2.17 -11.40 4.44
CA GLN A 819 -3.10 -12.19 5.22
C GLN A 819 -4.49 -12.18 4.57
N TRP A 820 -5.16 -13.31 4.63
CA TRP A 820 -6.57 -13.41 4.27
C TRP A 820 -7.36 -13.90 5.48
N LYS A 821 -7.92 -12.96 6.22
CA LYS A 821 -8.70 -13.21 7.43
C LYS A 821 -9.91 -12.28 7.45
N PHE A 822 -10.95 -12.65 8.17
CA PHE A 822 -12.15 -11.81 8.40
C PHE A 822 -12.85 -11.36 7.11
N GLY A 823 -12.74 -12.13 6.02
CA GLY A 823 -13.36 -11.83 4.73
C GLY A 823 -12.68 -10.72 3.92
N THR A 824 -11.49 -10.30 4.31
CA THR A 824 -10.70 -9.30 3.59
C THR A 824 -9.23 -9.75 3.42
N VAL A 825 -8.55 -9.15 2.45
CA VAL A 825 -7.11 -9.30 2.23
C VAL A 825 -6.43 -8.05 2.75
N TYR A 826 -5.39 -8.21 3.55
CA TYR A 826 -4.57 -7.11 4.04
C TYR A 826 -3.11 -7.53 4.14
N TYR A 827 -2.21 -6.57 4.08
CA TYR A 827 -0.80 -6.79 4.37
C TYR A 827 -0.55 -6.47 5.85
N GLU A 828 0.02 -7.43 6.58
CA GLU A 828 0.41 -7.28 7.99
C GLU A 828 1.91 -7.15 8.09
N GLU A 829 2.37 -6.14 8.81
CA GLU A 829 3.77 -5.87 9.09
C GLU A 829 3.99 -5.80 10.59
N SER A 830 4.85 -6.67 11.12
CA SER A 830 5.23 -6.66 12.54
C SER A 830 6.60 -6.03 12.71
N LYS A 831 6.65 -4.96 13.50
CA LYS A 831 7.88 -4.26 13.91
C LYS A 831 8.03 -4.31 15.42
N ASP A 832 9.16 -3.82 15.95
CA ASP A 832 9.46 -3.91 17.38
C ASP A 832 8.41 -3.23 18.26
N ALA A 833 7.99 -2.01 17.93
CA ALA A 833 7.05 -1.23 18.73
C ALA A 833 5.63 -1.18 18.18
N VAL A 834 5.40 -1.63 16.93
CA VAL A 834 4.13 -1.46 16.23
C VAL A 834 3.76 -2.70 15.41
N THR A 835 2.45 -2.88 15.18
CA THR A 835 1.92 -3.74 14.12
C THR A 835 1.13 -2.88 13.16
N ASN A 836 1.48 -2.96 11.88
CA ASN A 836 0.86 -2.22 10.80
C ASN A 836 -0.03 -3.12 9.96
N PHE A 837 -1.17 -2.60 9.52
CA PHE A 837 -2.10 -3.31 8.65
C PHE A 837 -2.48 -2.39 7.49
N PHE A 838 -2.31 -2.88 6.27
CA PHE A 838 -2.59 -2.12 5.04
C PHE A 838 -3.70 -2.78 4.27
N PHE A 839 -4.76 -2.03 3.99
CA PHE A 839 -5.93 -2.50 3.26
C PHE A 839 -6.04 -1.75 1.94
N ASN A 840 -6.10 -2.47 0.83
CA ASN A 840 -6.37 -1.85 -0.47
C ASN A 840 -7.77 -1.25 -0.49
N SER A 841 -8.76 -1.98 0.06
CA SER A 841 -10.12 -1.49 0.20
C SER A 841 -10.85 -2.22 1.33
N LEU A 842 -11.72 -1.50 2.03
CA LEU A 842 -12.69 -2.06 2.98
C LEU A 842 -14.08 -1.53 2.65
N ALA A 843 -15.05 -2.41 2.58
CA ALA A 843 -16.44 -2.02 2.44
C ALA A 843 -16.98 -1.44 3.75
N LYS A 844 -18.07 -0.67 3.69
CA LYS A 844 -18.83 -0.25 4.86
C LYS A 844 -19.13 -1.44 5.76
N GLY A 845 -18.80 -1.35 7.05
CA GLY A 845 -19.02 -2.44 7.99
C GLY A 845 -18.13 -2.34 9.23
N THR A 846 -18.16 -3.41 10.01
CA THR A 846 -17.32 -3.58 11.19
C THR A 846 -16.39 -4.78 10.98
N TYR A 847 -15.10 -4.57 11.24
CA TYR A 847 -14.06 -5.58 11.08
C TYR A 847 -13.36 -5.76 12.42
N VAL A 848 -13.11 -7.00 12.80
CA VAL A 848 -12.41 -7.35 14.03
C VAL A 848 -11.10 -8.02 13.66
N LEU A 849 -9.98 -7.41 14.00
CA LEU A 849 -8.63 -7.94 13.82
C LEU A 849 -8.10 -8.42 15.18
N GLU A 850 -7.50 -9.59 15.20
CA GLU A 850 -6.89 -10.13 16.41
C GLU A 850 -5.49 -10.65 16.11
N TYR A 851 -4.55 -10.27 16.96
CA TYR A 851 -3.20 -10.81 16.90
C TYR A 851 -2.65 -11.06 18.31
N PRO A 852 -1.85 -12.13 18.49
CA PRO A 852 -1.31 -12.51 19.78
C PRO A 852 0.05 -11.88 20.06
N VAL A 853 0.30 -11.63 21.36
CA VAL A 853 1.60 -11.22 21.91
C VAL A 853 1.91 -11.97 23.18
N TRP A 854 3.20 -12.19 23.48
CA TRP A 854 3.66 -12.70 24.76
C TRP A 854 3.96 -11.57 25.72
N VAL A 855 3.69 -11.77 27.02
CA VAL A 855 4.12 -10.88 28.08
C VAL A 855 5.52 -11.27 28.53
N ASN A 856 6.50 -10.43 28.24
CA ASN A 856 7.92 -10.75 28.45
C ASN A 856 8.50 -10.16 29.77
N GLN A 857 8.03 -9.02 30.22
CA GLN A 857 8.61 -8.27 31.35
C GLN A 857 7.57 -7.92 32.39
N ALA A 858 7.93 -8.04 33.68
CA ALA A 858 7.15 -7.50 34.80
C ALA A 858 7.42 -6.00 34.97
N GLY A 859 6.40 -5.27 35.43
CA GLY A 859 6.51 -3.83 35.63
C GLY A 859 5.23 -3.07 35.32
N THR A 860 5.34 -1.75 35.13
CA THR A 860 4.22 -0.89 34.71
C THR A 860 4.65 -0.14 33.44
N TYR A 861 3.87 -0.31 32.39
CA TYR A 861 4.18 0.15 31.05
C TYR A 861 3.07 1.01 30.47
N GLN A 862 3.44 1.97 29.63
CA GLN A 862 2.48 2.72 28.85
C GLN A 862 2.08 1.90 27.62
N ASP A 863 0.77 1.57 27.48
CA ASP A 863 0.25 1.02 26.22
C ASP A 863 0.17 2.12 25.17
N GLY A 864 0.25 1.73 23.92
CA GLY A 864 0.11 2.65 22.81
C GLY A 864 -1.30 2.66 22.25
N ILE A 865 -1.61 3.68 21.48
CA ILE A 865 -2.87 3.83 20.76
C ILE A 865 -2.85 3.04 19.44
N ALA A 866 -4.04 2.75 18.92
CA ALA A 866 -4.23 2.35 17.52
C ALA A 866 -4.71 3.56 16.72
N THR A 867 -4.08 3.80 15.57
CA THR A 867 -4.45 4.83 14.60
C THR A 867 -4.98 4.17 13.34
N PHE A 868 -6.18 4.56 12.91
CA PHE A 868 -6.82 4.04 11.70
C PHE A 868 -7.15 5.19 10.76
N GLN A 869 -6.55 5.22 9.57
CA GLN A 869 -6.63 6.37 8.67
C GLN A 869 -6.63 5.97 7.19
N SER A 870 -7.15 6.86 6.35
CA SER A 870 -6.94 6.80 4.91
C SER A 870 -5.56 7.38 4.56
N MET A 871 -4.79 6.66 3.74
CA MET A 871 -3.43 7.08 3.36
C MET A 871 -3.41 8.34 2.50
N TYR A 872 -4.44 8.53 1.67
CA TYR A 872 -4.53 9.64 0.71
C TYR A 872 -5.53 10.72 1.11
N ALA A 873 -6.29 10.50 2.17
CA ALA A 873 -7.29 11.43 2.68
C ALA A 873 -7.17 11.51 4.22
N PRO A 874 -6.16 12.24 4.73
CA PRO A 874 -5.87 12.31 6.16
C PRO A 874 -7.00 12.89 7.01
N GLU A 875 -7.98 13.55 6.38
CA GLU A 875 -9.22 13.95 7.02
C GLU A 875 -10.04 12.77 7.58
N TYR A 876 -9.77 11.55 7.12
CA TYR A 876 -10.35 10.33 7.65
C TYR A 876 -9.35 9.61 8.54
N THR A 877 -9.19 10.08 9.75
CA THR A 877 -8.34 9.47 10.78
C THR A 877 -9.16 9.21 12.05
N ALA A 878 -8.88 8.11 12.72
CA ALA A 878 -9.47 7.73 14.00
C ALA A 878 -8.40 7.17 14.92
N TYR A 879 -8.52 7.48 16.21
CA TYR A 879 -7.60 7.03 17.25
C TYR A 879 -8.35 6.19 18.30
N SER A 880 -7.69 5.18 18.86
CA SER A 880 -8.17 4.48 20.06
C SER A 880 -7.68 5.16 21.32
N GLU A 881 -8.30 4.83 22.43
CA GLU A 881 -7.77 5.14 23.76
C GLU A 881 -6.59 4.20 24.08
N ALA A 882 -5.73 4.63 25.00
CA ALA A 882 -4.68 3.84 25.61
C ALA A 882 -4.64 4.04 27.13
N GLY A 883 -4.06 3.05 27.82
CA GLY A 883 -3.92 3.09 29.26
C GLY A 883 -2.56 2.59 29.73
N LYS A 884 -2.43 2.38 31.03
CA LYS A 884 -1.24 1.74 31.63
C LYS A 884 -1.49 0.26 31.85
N ILE A 885 -0.47 -0.53 31.63
CA ILE A 885 -0.47 -1.99 31.80
C ILE A 885 0.47 -2.34 32.95
N THR A 886 -0.05 -3.04 33.94
CA THR A 886 0.75 -3.56 35.05
C THR A 886 0.87 -5.07 34.95
N VAL A 887 2.11 -5.55 34.91
CA VAL A 887 2.48 -6.96 34.80
C VAL A 887 3.14 -7.41 36.09
N THR A 888 2.68 -8.51 36.66
CA THR A 888 3.28 -9.18 37.82
C THR A 888 4.13 -10.37 37.39
N LYS A 889 4.99 -10.88 38.28
CA LYS A 889 5.76 -12.10 38.05
C LYS A 889 4.87 -13.34 37.96
#